data_252b924e37760d9a3b384d5c0e63eb79
#
_entry.id   252b924e37760d9a3b384d5c0e63eb79
#
_cell.length_a   1.000
_cell.length_b   1.000
_cell.length_c   1.000
_cell.angle_alpha   90.00
_cell.angle_beta   90.00
_cell.angle_gamma   90.00
#
_symmetry.space_group_name_H-M   'P 1'
#
loop_
_entity.id
_entity.type
_entity.pdbx_description
1 polymer ?
#
loop_
_entity_poly.entity_id
_entity_poly.type
_entity_poly.pdbx_seq_one_letter_code
_entity_poly.pdbx_strand_id
1 'polypeptide(L)'
;MDIHRCRFVPYNPQAINALAFSHPPSAELAGRGVPTLRLAIGRANGDIEIWNPLRGAWFQETVLRGGKDRSIEGLAWTLDPPEPGPDGSKLPGRLRLFSIGYSTAVTEWDIEQGRPLRHSSGNYGEIWCLAAQPRWQATRGKDGKLLPPAEGEFTGQHLAAGCADGSIVILSTADNDLKYLRTMRPSTKRSRVLSVTFQNRNTLVAGYADSSIRLYDIRSGQLLRTISLGKGPAGGTKELLVWSVKCLPDGTIVSGDSAGEIRFWDAKNYALIQRLQGHLADTLDIAVSAKGDTVVSGGADQRTVVYRKKDGEKGDKKARWTEVMHRRYHTHDVKTFAVYETRDISIAVSGGPDAAPVVLPLREFGKEHHRKLSSLPQIPQLASSPSSRLVMSFWDREVSIWRLHRGPASHENADGQRHRLVGKVLIQGEENITSAMLSADGKILVVATISTIKLFSVRRRKGDEKGTLRIQKLDVPKALAEDGARVVTVAPNGQWVCVVRPNSAMYLARIRPASTAQEKPHIHSQLVKLNRATRHTRFEKASHGTLGEYERTVRCVVFSDDSKVLASGDLSGCVDTWALQNAEDAPKKHNNAAGSDDDSSDDEDQPVIEGERWSHAAGESPIPRLKSGVVLLSFRPPNPAKTKLLTNGAAKGEHRLMALTSEHQLVEFDAVEGKLSDWSRRNPKAFLPEEFRGVKDRAMGCVWDLSAARERLWLYGTSWLWMFDLNQDFPSPEELNASADNHEDENASTQASKKSSTQKRKRNPFEEEENARKKPNSGAGDRIPLAQSDLFFAAKMRKIVGSDEGQGEWMSLDKERPRAPDADDEAYDYDEAYTANNDVALARLRRERQFIETSTPLKRVSIGGKQDKLLLGGDIESPSAQKQLVPASADSKSQQPSRRWWHTYKYRDLLGIVPLGSDADDADSDSDSHFLEVAVVERPMWDVDLPGRYVRDYA
;
A
#
# COMPACT_ATOMS: atom_id res chain seq x y z
N MET A 1 8.21 4.11 26.87
CA MET A 1 6.90 3.73 26.32
C MET A 1 6.46 2.43 26.97
N ASP A 2 5.29 2.43 27.57
CA ASP A 2 4.67 1.22 28.13
C ASP A 2 3.69 0.61 27.13
N ILE A 3 3.83 -0.70 26.86
CA ILE A 3 3.15 -1.37 25.75
C ILE A 3 2.13 -2.36 26.28
N HIS A 4 0.85 -2.09 26.05
CA HIS A 4 -0.25 -3.04 26.27
C HIS A 4 -0.50 -3.80 24.99
N ARG A 5 -0.07 -5.06 24.93
CA ARG A 5 -0.29 -5.94 23.79
C ARG A 5 -1.73 -6.49 23.82
N CYS A 6 -2.49 -6.19 22.78
CA CYS A 6 -3.92 -6.48 22.70
C CYS A 6 -4.23 -7.36 21.48
N ARG A 7 -5.09 -8.38 21.65
CA ARG A 7 -5.53 -9.32 20.59
C ARG A 7 -7.03 -9.57 20.62
N PHE A 8 -7.81 -8.57 20.96
CA PHE A 8 -9.26 -8.70 21.14
C PHE A 8 -10.07 -8.09 20.00
N VAL A 9 -9.45 -7.33 19.10
CA VAL A 9 -10.14 -6.72 17.96
C VAL A 9 -10.25 -7.75 16.85
N PRO A 10 -11.46 -8.22 16.50
CA PRO A 10 -11.63 -9.16 15.41
C PRO A 10 -11.36 -8.48 14.08
N TYR A 11 -10.62 -9.12 13.22
CA TYR A 11 -10.41 -8.72 11.85
C TYR A 11 -10.19 -9.94 10.97
N ASN A 12 -11.07 -10.17 10.02
CA ASN A 12 -10.97 -11.27 9.08
C ASN A 12 -10.63 -10.75 7.68
N PRO A 13 -9.37 -10.87 7.21
CA PRO A 13 -8.99 -10.48 5.86
C PRO A 13 -9.79 -11.29 4.85
N GLN A 14 -10.33 -10.61 3.87
CA GLN A 14 -11.19 -11.20 2.85
C GLN A 14 -10.39 -11.88 1.75
N ALA A 15 -10.89 -13.01 1.25
CA ALA A 15 -10.27 -13.76 0.16
C ALA A 15 -10.01 -12.88 -1.07
N ILE A 16 -8.91 -13.18 -1.79
CA ILE A 16 -8.61 -12.58 -3.08
C ILE A 16 -9.23 -13.46 -4.17
N ASN A 17 -10.18 -12.91 -4.90
CA ASN A 17 -10.87 -13.63 -5.97
C ASN A 17 -10.42 -13.20 -7.36
N ALA A 18 -9.93 -11.97 -7.52
CA ALA A 18 -9.53 -11.43 -8.80
C ALA A 18 -8.32 -10.52 -8.69
N LEU A 19 -7.44 -10.55 -9.70
CA LEU A 19 -6.26 -9.72 -9.84
C LEU A 19 -6.17 -9.18 -11.26
N ALA A 20 -5.85 -7.90 -11.45
CA ALA A 20 -5.62 -7.34 -12.77
C ALA A 20 -4.63 -6.18 -12.73
N PHE A 21 -3.60 -6.20 -13.58
CA PHE A 21 -2.75 -5.05 -13.83
C PHE A 21 -3.39 -4.10 -14.84
N SER A 22 -3.19 -2.81 -14.63
CA SER A 22 -3.72 -1.75 -15.52
C SER A 22 -3.07 -1.75 -16.92
N HIS A 23 -1.92 -2.39 -17.07
CA HIS A 23 -1.21 -2.52 -18.32
C HIS A 23 -0.90 -3.99 -18.62
N PRO A 24 -1.06 -4.43 -19.88
CA PRO A 24 -0.72 -5.79 -20.27
C PRO A 24 0.80 -6.01 -20.24
N PRO A 25 1.26 -7.26 -20.11
CA PRO A 25 2.65 -7.61 -20.29
C PRO A 25 3.09 -7.27 -21.73
N SER A 26 4.28 -6.72 -21.90
CA SER A 26 4.85 -6.38 -23.22
C SER A 26 6.35 -6.58 -23.24
N ALA A 27 6.80 -7.42 -24.16
CA ALA A 27 8.23 -7.68 -24.38
C ALA A 27 8.96 -6.48 -25.04
N GLU A 28 8.21 -5.58 -25.68
CA GLU A 28 8.76 -4.48 -26.49
C GLU A 28 8.93 -3.16 -25.73
N LEU A 29 8.34 -3.04 -24.53
CA LEU A 29 8.50 -1.84 -23.71
C LEU A 29 9.96 -1.69 -23.29
N ALA A 30 10.59 -0.62 -23.78
CA ALA A 30 11.93 -0.25 -23.35
C ALA A 30 11.99 -0.06 -21.84
N GLY A 31 12.96 -0.65 -21.22
CA GLY A 31 13.56 -0.58 -19.89
C GLY A 31 12.91 0.13 -18.71
N ARG A 32 11.87 0.93 -18.87
CA ARG A 32 11.22 1.66 -17.77
C ARG A 32 9.82 1.14 -17.50
N GLY A 33 9.49 0.95 -16.22
CA GLY A 33 8.10 0.70 -15.81
C GLY A 33 7.22 1.89 -16.19
N VAL A 34 5.92 1.63 -16.41
CA VAL A 34 4.94 2.67 -16.72
C VAL A 34 4.52 3.35 -15.41
N PRO A 35 4.68 4.68 -15.26
CA PRO A 35 4.31 5.39 -14.02
C PRO A 35 2.85 5.18 -13.61
N THR A 36 1.97 4.96 -14.59
CA THR A 36 0.53 4.72 -14.39
C THR A 36 0.19 3.26 -14.10
N LEU A 37 1.19 2.37 -13.94
CA LEU A 37 0.97 0.97 -13.60
C LEU A 37 0.31 0.84 -12.23
N ARG A 38 -0.83 0.16 -12.16
CA ARG A 38 -1.55 -0.20 -10.93
C ARG A 38 -1.98 -1.65 -10.98
N LEU A 39 -2.02 -2.28 -9.80
CA LEU A 39 -2.62 -3.58 -9.60
C LEU A 39 -3.94 -3.39 -8.87
N ALA A 40 -5.04 -3.88 -9.44
CA ALA A 40 -6.31 -4.00 -8.76
C ALA A 40 -6.45 -5.40 -8.16
N ILE A 41 -6.83 -5.47 -6.88
CA ILE A 41 -7.09 -6.69 -6.12
C ILE A 41 -8.55 -6.70 -5.72
N GLY A 42 -9.33 -7.65 -6.21
CA GLY A 42 -10.74 -7.83 -5.88
C GLY A 42 -10.92 -8.81 -4.71
N ARG A 43 -11.68 -8.38 -3.71
CA ARG A 43 -11.95 -9.11 -2.48
C ARG A 43 -13.35 -9.73 -2.45
N ALA A 44 -13.50 -10.75 -1.62
CA ALA A 44 -14.78 -11.47 -1.45
C ALA A 44 -15.89 -10.61 -0.80
N ASN A 45 -15.57 -9.52 -0.11
CA ASN A 45 -16.54 -8.57 0.45
C ASN A 45 -16.89 -7.41 -0.51
N GLY A 46 -16.48 -7.51 -1.77
CA GLY A 46 -16.71 -6.50 -2.79
C GLY A 46 -15.75 -5.32 -2.78
N ASP A 47 -14.75 -5.28 -1.89
CA ASP A 47 -13.70 -4.27 -1.90
C ASP A 47 -12.74 -4.47 -3.09
N ILE A 48 -12.29 -3.37 -3.70
CA ILE A 48 -11.21 -3.38 -4.69
C ILE A 48 -10.07 -2.53 -4.15
N GLU A 49 -8.91 -3.12 -3.95
CA GLU A 49 -7.71 -2.44 -3.53
C GLU A 49 -6.87 -2.03 -4.73
N ILE A 50 -6.43 -0.77 -4.77
CA ILE A 50 -5.54 -0.26 -5.82
C ILE A 50 -4.13 -0.15 -5.24
N TRP A 51 -3.22 -0.91 -5.80
CA TRP A 51 -1.82 -1.00 -5.39
C TRP A 51 -0.88 -0.42 -6.44
N ASN A 52 0.12 0.30 -5.98
CA ASN A 52 1.20 0.81 -6.81
C ASN A 52 2.45 -0.07 -6.62
N PRO A 53 2.82 -0.88 -7.64
CA PRO A 53 3.98 -1.77 -7.56
C PRO A 53 5.31 -1.09 -7.87
N LEU A 54 5.30 0.15 -8.36
CA LEU A 54 6.51 0.84 -8.85
C LEU A 54 7.59 0.94 -7.77
N ARG A 55 8.84 0.79 -8.20
CA ARG A 55 10.04 0.84 -7.35
C ARG A 55 10.05 -0.24 -6.25
N GLY A 56 9.27 -1.30 -6.41
CA GLY A 56 9.14 -2.37 -5.41
C GLY A 56 8.49 -1.93 -4.10
N ALA A 57 7.85 -0.76 -4.07
CA ALA A 57 7.22 -0.21 -2.87
C ALA A 57 5.99 -0.99 -2.45
N TRP A 58 5.21 -1.51 -3.40
CA TRP A 58 3.95 -2.20 -3.13
C TRP A 58 3.07 -1.43 -2.15
N PHE A 59 2.74 -0.23 -2.57
CA PHE A 59 1.98 0.71 -1.79
C PHE A 59 0.49 0.58 -2.09
N GLN A 60 -0.34 0.31 -1.09
CA GLN A 60 -1.79 0.35 -1.19
C GLN A 60 -2.24 1.81 -1.22
N GLU A 61 -2.60 2.32 -2.41
CA GLU A 61 -2.99 3.71 -2.60
C GLU A 61 -4.38 3.99 -2.06
N THR A 62 -5.37 3.24 -2.54
CA THR A 62 -6.78 3.42 -2.17
C THR A 62 -7.49 2.07 -2.07
N VAL A 63 -8.66 2.08 -1.40
CA VAL A 63 -9.59 0.96 -1.35
C VAL A 63 -10.96 1.48 -1.79
N LEU A 64 -11.45 0.95 -2.90
CA LEU A 64 -12.82 1.17 -3.36
C LEU A 64 -13.71 0.22 -2.55
N ARG A 65 -14.54 0.76 -1.68
CA ARG A 65 -15.30 -0.04 -0.72
C ARG A 65 -16.44 -0.77 -1.38
N GLY A 66 -16.56 -2.03 -1.05
CA GLY A 66 -17.68 -2.89 -1.45
C GLY A 66 -18.93 -2.66 -0.60
N GLY A 67 -19.65 -3.73 -0.33
CA GLY A 67 -20.90 -3.67 0.41
C GLY A 67 -21.43 -5.04 0.76
N LYS A 68 -22.58 -5.03 1.44
CA LYS A 68 -23.26 -6.25 1.85
C LYS A 68 -23.58 -7.13 0.64
N ASP A 69 -23.33 -8.41 0.76
CA ASP A 69 -23.65 -9.43 -0.25
C ASP A 69 -23.02 -9.15 -1.64
N ARG A 70 -21.92 -8.38 -1.66
CA ARG A 70 -21.13 -8.10 -2.86
C ARG A 70 -19.83 -8.89 -2.82
N SER A 71 -19.37 -9.33 -3.99
CA SER A 71 -18.08 -9.97 -4.18
C SER A 71 -17.49 -9.50 -5.50
N ILE A 72 -16.17 -9.45 -5.59
CA ILE A 72 -15.47 -9.19 -6.85
C ILE A 72 -14.89 -10.52 -7.34
N GLU A 73 -15.45 -11.08 -8.40
CA GLU A 73 -15.01 -12.36 -8.95
C GLU A 73 -14.16 -12.22 -10.22
N GLY A 74 -14.16 -11.07 -10.86
CA GLY A 74 -13.31 -10.77 -11.99
C GLY A 74 -13.05 -9.28 -12.14
N LEU A 75 -11.88 -8.94 -12.67
CA LEU A 75 -11.43 -7.57 -12.90
C LEU A 75 -10.85 -7.43 -14.31
N ALA A 76 -11.10 -6.31 -14.95
CA ALA A 76 -10.47 -5.95 -16.21
C ALA A 76 -10.19 -4.45 -16.27
N TRP A 77 -9.03 -4.10 -16.84
CA TRP A 77 -8.68 -2.73 -17.16
C TRP A 77 -8.77 -2.50 -18.66
N THR A 78 -9.24 -1.33 -19.06
CA THR A 78 -9.11 -0.82 -20.43
C THR A 78 -8.39 0.51 -20.43
N LEU A 79 -7.78 0.83 -21.55
CA LEU A 79 -7.18 2.13 -21.84
C LEU A 79 -7.90 2.71 -23.04
N ASP A 80 -8.50 3.86 -22.88
CA ASP A 80 -9.12 4.58 -23.98
C ASP A 80 -8.08 5.04 -25.02
N PRO A 81 -8.44 5.23 -26.29
CA PRO A 81 -7.54 5.78 -27.28
C PRO A 81 -7.13 7.21 -26.90
N PRO A 82 -5.93 7.66 -27.30
CA PRO A 82 -5.50 9.04 -27.07
C PRO A 82 -6.40 10.03 -27.81
N GLU A 83 -6.76 11.11 -27.13
CA GLU A 83 -7.63 12.17 -27.66
C GLU A 83 -6.81 13.41 -28.07
N PRO A 84 -7.26 14.19 -29.07
CA PRO A 84 -6.64 15.47 -29.38
C PRO A 84 -6.98 16.47 -28.26
N GLY A 85 -5.97 17.06 -27.67
CA GLY A 85 -6.12 18.14 -26.68
C GLY A 85 -6.54 19.48 -27.34
N PRO A 86 -7.00 20.44 -26.54
CA PRO A 86 -7.42 21.76 -27.01
C PRO A 86 -6.30 22.51 -27.74
N ASP A 87 -5.03 22.23 -27.42
CA ASP A 87 -3.85 22.88 -28.03
C ASP A 87 -3.22 22.08 -29.19
N GLY A 88 -3.94 21.06 -29.70
CA GLY A 88 -3.41 20.16 -30.72
C GLY A 88 -2.41 19.12 -30.18
N SER A 89 -2.13 19.12 -28.89
CA SER A 89 -1.36 18.08 -28.22
C SER A 89 -2.15 16.78 -28.15
N LYS A 90 -1.47 15.62 -28.12
CA LYS A 90 -2.13 14.34 -27.90
C LYS A 90 -2.23 14.06 -26.40
N LEU A 91 -3.45 14.09 -25.86
CA LEU A 91 -3.71 13.66 -24.51
C LEU A 91 -3.71 12.12 -24.45
N PRO A 92 -3.05 11.50 -23.43
CA PRO A 92 -3.07 10.06 -23.27
C PRO A 92 -4.50 9.61 -22.93
N GLY A 93 -4.88 8.42 -23.40
CA GLY A 93 -6.16 7.82 -23.08
C GLY A 93 -6.31 7.54 -21.59
N ARG A 94 -7.54 7.51 -21.07
CA ARG A 94 -7.87 7.22 -19.68
C ARG A 94 -7.90 5.72 -19.39
N LEU A 95 -7.44 5.34 -18.20
CA LEU A 95 -7.60 4.00 -17.66
C LEU A 95 -8.99 3.87 -17.02
N ARG A 96 -9.68 2.78 -17.37
CA ARG A 96 -11.00 2.45 -16.86
C ARG A 96 -10.95 1.06 -16.21
N LEU A 97 -11.60 0.92 -15.06
CA LEU A 97 -11.65 -0.32 -14.28
C LEU A 97 -13.05 -0.92 -14.29
N PHE A 98 -13.13 -2.22 -14.61
CA PHE A 98 -14.38 -2.98 -14.65
C PHE A 98 -14.31 -4.19 -13.74
N SER A 99 -15.41 -4.52 -13.11
CA SER A 99 -15.55 -5.70 -12.26
C SER A 99 -16.82 -6.50 -12.56
N ILE A 100 -16.76 -7.77 -12.20
CA ILE A 100 -17.91 -8.65 -12.09
C ILE A 100 -17.97 -9.24 -10.69
N GLY A 101 -19.18 -9.55 -10.23
CA GLY A 101 -19.48 -10.31 -9.02
C GLY A 101 -20.52 -11.37 -9.34
N TYR A 102 -21.15 -11.94 -8.35
CA TYR A 102 -22.29 -12.86 -8.54
C TYR A 102 -23.56 -12.09 -8.97
N SER A 103 -23.51 -11.46 -10.12
CA SER A 103 -24.59 -10.63 -10.65
C SER A 103 -24.69 -10.76 -12.17
N THR A 104 -25.73 -10.17 -12.74
CA THR A 104 -25.98 -10.12 -14.18
C THR A 104 -25.37 -8.89 -14.86
N ALA A 105 -24.61 -8.08 -14.13
CA ALA A 105 -24.08 -6.81 -14.63
C ALA A 105 -22.56 -6.73 -14.50
N VAL A 106 -21.91 -6.11 -15.48
CA VAL A 106 -20.55 -5.61 -15.38
C VAL A 106 -20.62 -4.21 -14.79
N THR A 107 -19.81 -3.96 -13.77
CA THR A 107 -19.72 -2.65 -13.09
C THR A 107 -18.48 -1.91 -13.52
N GLU A 108 -18.60 -0.70 -14.01
CA GLU A 108 -17.50 0.25 -14.20
C GLU A 108 -17.31 1.06 -12.93
N TRP A 109 -16.07 1.23 -12.51
CA TRP A 109 -15.70 1.98 -11.31
C TRP A 109 -15.11 3.32 -11.68
N ASP A 110 -15.60 4.36 -11.03
CA ASP A 110 -14.92 5.65 -10.99
C ASP A 110 -13.77 5.54 -9.98
N ILE A 111 -12.55 5.41 -10.48
CA ILE A 111 -11.36 5.29 -9.63
C ILE A 111 -11.05 6.60 -8.89
N GLU A 112 -11.42 7.75 -9.47
CA GLU A 112 -11.21 9.07 -8.89
C GLU A 112 -12.11 9.26 -7.65
N GLN A 113 -13.40 8.88 -7.76
CA GLN A 113 -14.37 9.01 -6.69
C GLN A 113 -14.47 7.76 -5.79
N GLY A 114 -13.92 6.62 -6.23
CA GLY A 114 -13.93 5.38 -5.46
C GLY A 114 -15.32 4.73 -5.31
N ARG A 115 -16.21 4.95 -6.28
CA ARG A 115 -17.59 4.42 -6.31
C ARG A 115 -17.91 3.79 -7.65
N PRO A 116 -18.93 2.91 -7.72
CA PRO A 116 -19.45 2.44 -9.00
C PRO A 116 -19.93 3.64 -9.85
N LEU A 117 -19.47 3.71 -11.11
CA LEU A 117 -19.85 4.76 -12.04
C LEU A 117 -21.14 4.37 -12.77
N ARG A 118 -21.15 3.15 -13.34
CA ARG A 118 -22.29 2.60 -14.07
C ARG A 118 -22.28 1.09 -14.08
N HIS A 119 -23.43 0.52 -14.41
CA HIS A 119 -23.61 -0.92 -14.60
C HIS A 119 -24.04 -1.19 -16.04
N SER A 120 -23.54 -2.25 -16.65
CA SER A 120 -24.09 -2.70 -17.93
C SER A 120 -25.51 -3.18 -17.73
N SER A 121 -26.43 -2.64 -18.52
CA SER A 121 -27.82 -3.09 -18.53
C SER A 121 -27.99 -4.17 -19.60
N GLY A 122 -28.64 -5.26 -19.26
CA GLY A 122 -28.96 -6.31 -20.23
C GLY A 122 -29.61 -7.52 -19.55
N ASN A 123 -30.35 -8.26 -20.32
CA ASN A 123 -31.05 -9.46 -19.86
C ASN A 123 -30.18 -10.70 -20.11
N TYR A 124 -28.97 -10.71 -19.54
CA TYR A 124 -28.04 -11.85 -19.63
C TYR A 124 -28.17 -12.70 -18.37
N GLY A 125 -27.60 -13.91 -18.42
CA GLY A 125 -27.41 -14.73 -17.23
C GLY A 125 -26.36 -14.15 -16.29
N GLU A 126 -26.19 -14.77 -15.13
CA GLU A 126 -25.12 -14.45 -14.18
C GLU A 126 -23.74 -14.48 -14.87
N ILE A 127 -22.92 -13.47 -14.66
CA ILE A 127 -21.60 -13.33 -15.30
C ILE A 127 -20.54 -14.03 -14.45
N TRP A 128 -19.75 -14.92 -15.07
CA TRP A 128 -18.73 -15.74 -14.42
C TRP A 128 -17.30 -15.35 -14.74
N CYS A 129 -17.06 -14.76 -15.89
CA CYS A 129 -15.72 -14.37 -16.31
C CYS A 129 -15.75 -13.11 -17.17
N LEU A 130 -14.64 -12.39 -17.18
CA LEU A 130 -14.48 -11.12 -17.86
C LEU A 130 -13.09 -11.02 -18.49
N ALA A 131 -13.01 -10.50 -19.72
CA ALA A 131 -11.73 -10.17 -20.37
C ALA A 131 -11.85 -8.90 -21.19
N ALA A 132 -10.76 -8.10 -21.17
CA ALA A 132 -10.63 -6.93 -22.04
C ALA A 132 -9.98 -7.33 -23.38
N GLN A 133 -10.48 -6.76 -24.47
CA GLN A 133 -9.89 -6.92 -25.79
C GLN A 133 -8.46 -6.38 -25.79
N PRO A 134 -7.49 -6.99 -26.52
CA PRO A 134 -6.15 -6.47 -26.66
C PRO A 134 -6.15 -5.03 -27.22
N ARG A 135 -5.21 -4.21 -26.76
CA ARG A 135 -5.04 -2.82 -27.26
C ARG A 135 -4.80 -2.83 -28.76
N TRP A 136 -5.33 -1.81 -29.42
CA TRP A 136 -5.05 -1.61 -30.82
C TRP A 136 -3.57 -1.23 -31.00
N GLN A 137 -2.92 -1.85 -31.97
CA GLN A 137 -1.54 -1.56 -32.33
C GLN A 137 -1.48 -1.20 -33.81
N ALA A 138 -0.82 -0.09 -34.12
CA ALA A 138 -0.60 0.30 -35.50
C ALA A 138 0.27 -0.72 -36.21
N THR A 139 -0.21 -1.25 -37.33
CA THR A 139 0.56 -2.14 -38.18
C THR A 139 1.51 -1.34 -39.07
N ARG A 140 2.72 -1.85 -39.31
CA ARG A 140 3.63 -1.25 -40.26
C ARG A 140 3.28 -1.69 -41.68
N GLY A 141 3.08 -0.73 -42.55
CA GLY A 141 2.91 -0.97 -44.00
C GLY A 141 4.18 -1.53 -44.63
N LYS A 142 4.09 -1.91 -45.90
CA LYS A 142 5.23 -2.40 -46.68
C LYS A 142 6.37 -1.35 -46.74
N ASP A 143 6.02 -0.09 -46.62
CA ASP A 143 6.94 1.08 -46.68
C ASP A 143 7.56 1.42 -45.30
N GLY A 144 7.36 0.56 -44.28
CA GLY A 144 7.85 0.79 -42.92
C GLY A 144 7.11 1.86 -42.12
N LYS A 145 6.17 2.59 -42.74
CA LYS A 145 5.34 3.60 -42.07
C LYS A 145 4.20 2.91 -41.26
N LEU A 146 3.89 3.50 -40.11
CA LEU A 146 2.73 3.07 -39.30
C LEU A 146 1.44 3.39 -40.05
N LEU A 147 0.60 2.40 -40.27
CA LEU A 147 -0.71 2.58 -40.88
C LEU A 147 -1.70 3.13 -39.86
N PRO A 148 -2.48 4.16 -40.22
CA PRO A 148 -3.58 4.64 -39.39
C PRO A 148 -4.65 3.55 -39.26
N PRO A 149 -5.56 3.64 -38.29
CA PRO A 149 -6.71 2.72 -38.17
C PRO A 149 -7.57 2.82 -39.44
N ALA A 150 -8.18 1.71 -39.82
CA ALA A 150 -9.12 1.71 -40.94
C ALA A 150 -10.33 2.60 -40.59
N GLU A 151 -10.94 3.18 -41.64
CA GLU A 151 -12.11 4.06 -41.48
C GLU A 151 -13.22 3.29 -40.74
N GLY A 152 -13.70 3.85 -39.61
CA GLY A 152 -14.71 3.20 -38.75
C GLY A 152 -14.17 2.11 -37.83
N GLU A 153 -12.84 1.84 -37.78
CA GLU A 153 -12.27 0.88 -36.85
C GLU A 153 -12.18 1.49 -35.45
N PHE A 154 -12.81 0.83 -34.45
CA PHE A 154 -12.71 1.24 -33.04
C PHE A 154 -11.33 0.89 -32.50
N THR A 155 -10.54 1.89 -32.10
CA THR A 155 -9.18 1.73 -31.58
C THR A 155 -9.15 1.46 -30.06
N GLY A 156 -10.25 1.64 -29.35
CA GLY A 156 -10.41 1.28 -27.94
C GLY A 156 -10.51 -0.23 -27.72
N GLN A 157 -10.95 -0.64 -26.56
CA GLN A 157 -11.03 -2.03 -26.14
C GLN A 157 -12.46 -2.41 -25.79
N HIS A 158 -13.01 -3.42 -26.39
CA HIS A 158 -14.28 -4.03 -25.96
C HIS A 158 -14.05 -4.95 -24.77
N LEU A 159 -15.11 -5.25 -24.02
CA LEU A 159 -15.13 -6.23 -22.96
C LEU A 159 -15.92 -7.46 -23.41
N ALA A 160 -15.42 -8.64 -23.05
CA ALA A 160 -16.14 -9.92 -23.22
C ALA A 160 -16.49 -10.48 -21.86
N ALA A 161 -17.79 -10.73 -21.63
CA ALA A 161 -18.33 -11.29 -20.39
C ALA A 161 -18.97 -12.66 -20.68
N GLY A 162 -18.49 -13.72 -20.01
CA GLY A 162 -19.04 -15.07 -20.12
C GLY A 162 -20.09 -15.34 -19.07
N CYS A 163 -21.24 -15.90 -19.48
CA CYS A 163 -22.44 -16.05 -18.67
C CYS A 163 -22.71 -17.52 -18.28
N ALA A 164 -23.48 -17.70 -17.22
CA ALA A 164 -23.90 -19.00 -16.70
C ALA A 164 -24.78 -19.80 -17.70
N ASP A 165 -25.52 -19.10 -18.57
CA ASP A 165 -26.35 -19.70 -19.62
C ASP A 165 -25.57 -20.19 -20.85
N GLY A 166 -24.25 -19.99 -20.83
CA GLY A 166 -23.34 -20.37 -21.92
C GLY A 166 -23.21 -19.31 -23.01
N SER A 167 -23.85 -18.16 -22.87
CA SER A 167 -23.69 -17.04 -23.79
C SER A 167 -22.46 -16.20 -23.42
N ILE A 168 -21.91 -15.50 -24.41
CA ILE A 168 -20.87 -14.49 -24.21
C ILE A 168 -21.37 -13.16 -24.71
N VAL A 169 -21.30 -12.16 -23.86
CA VAL A 169 -21.74 -10.80 -24.17
C VAL A 169 -20.54 -9.92 -24.47
N ILE A 170 -20.59 -9.18 -25.54
CA ILE A 170 -19.58 -8.16 -25.87
C ILE A 170 -20.17 -6.80 -25.52
N LEU A 171 -19.43 -6.04 -24.71
CA LEU A 171 -19.75 -4.69 -24.32
C LEU A 171 -18.75 -3.71 -24.96
N SER A 172 -19.28 -2.64 -25.53
CA SER A 172 -18.48 -1.58 -26.10
C SER A 172 -18.15 -0.54 -25.03
N THR A 173 -16.90 -0.08 -25.00
CA THR A 173 -16.45 1.03 -24.17
C THR A 173 -16.34 2.34 -24.96
N ALA A 174 -16.86 2.37 -26.21
CA ALA A 174 -16.86 3.56 -27.03
C ALA A 174 -17.69 4.70 -26.38
N ASP A 175 -17.40 5.93 -26.77
CA ASP A 175 -18.11 7.15 -26.35
C ASP A 175 -18.11 7.36 -24.82
N ASN A 176 -17.05 6.89 -24.14
CA ASN A 176 -16.96 6.90 -22.67
C ASN A 176 -18.19 6.28 -21.99
N ASP A 177 -18.75 5.24 -22.58
CA ASP A 177 -19.96 4.54 -22.09
C ASP A 177 -19.69 3.02 -21.95
N LEU A 178 -20.67 2.26 -21.51
CA LEU A 178 -20.65 0.79 -21.39
C LEU A 178 -21.92 0.23 -22.04
N LYS A 179 -21.87 0.07 -23.35
CA LYS A 179 -23.03 -0.32 -24.15
C LYS A 179 -22.97 -1.79 -24.58
N TYR A 180 -24.13 -2.43 -24.57
CA TYR A 180 -24.27 -3.72 -25.20
C TYR A 180 -23.94 -3.63 -26.70
N LEU A 181 -23.05 -4.50 -27.18
CA LEU A 181 -22.70 -4.57 -28.60
C LEU A 181 -23.32 -5.83 -29.25
N ARG A 182 -23.10 -7.00 -28.63
CA ARG A 182 -23.50 -8.28 -29.21
C ARG A 182 -23.53 -9.41 -28.17
N THR A 183 -24.39 -10.41 -28.40
CA THR A 183 -24.35 -11.70 -27.69
C THR A 183 -24.00 -12.81 -28.64
N MET A 184 -23.05 -13.66 -28.27
CA MET A 184 -22.67 -14.88 -28.95
C MET A 184 -23.26 -16.06 -28.18
N ARG A 185 -24.09 -16.87 -28.86
CA ARG A 185 -24.77 -18.01 -28.25
C ARG A 185 -24.32 -19.31 -28.94
N PRO A 186 -23.98 -20.35 -28.17
CA PRO A 186 -23.71 -21.63 -28.76
C PRO A 186 -25.00 -22.20 -29.40
N SER A 187 -24.91 -22.79 -30.56
CA SER A 187 -26.02 -23.46 -31.26
C SER A 187 -26.38 -24.82 -30.65
N THR A 188 -25.49 -25.34 -29.82
CA THR A 188 -25.58 -26.65 -29.18
C THR A 188 -25.87 -26.54 -27.68
N LYS A 189 -25.51 -27.56 -26.92
CA LYS A 189 -25.69 -27.63 -25.45
C LYS A 189 -25.33 -26.32 -24.74
N ARG A 190 -26.24 -25.81 -23.92
CA ARG A 190 -26.00 -24.69 -23.02
C ARG A 190 -25.15 -25.18 -21.85
N SER A 191 -23.97 -24.61 -21.70
CA SER A 191 -23.04 -24.93 -20.61
C SER A 191 -22.41 -23.64 -20.13
N ARG A 192 -22.17 -23.52 -18.83
CA ARG A 192 -21.61 -22.33 -18.21
C ARG A 192 -20.25 -21.98 -18.81
N VAL A 193 -20.02 -20.69 -19.07
CA VAL A 193 -18.71 -20.15 -19.46
C VAL A 193 -17.91 -19.90 -18.19
N LEU A 194 -16.79 -20.61 -18.02
CA LEU A 194 -15.94 -20.49 -16.83
C LEU A 194 -14.78 -19.52 -17.02
N SER A 195 -14.26 -19.43 -18.23
CA SER A 195 -13.13 -18.58 -18.56
C SER A 195 -13.21 -18.02 -19.96
N VAL A 196 -12.67 -16.84 -20.17
CA VAL A 196 -12.65 -16.14 -21.46
C VAL A 196 -11.33 -15.39 -21.66
N THR A 197 -10.79 -15.43 -22.88
CA THR A 197 -9.58 -14.70 -23.27
C THR A 197 -9.63 -14.37 -24.76
N PHE A 198 -8.82 -13.42 -25.18
CA PHE A 198 -8.67 -13.09 -26.60
C PHE A 198 -7.41 -13.71 -27.18
N GLN A 199 -7.52 -14.42 -28.29
CA GLN A 199 -6.37 -14.87 -29.08
C GLN A 199 -5.79 -13.71 -29.88
N ASN A 200 -6.64 -12.87 -30.43
CA ASN A 200 -6.33 -11.58 -31.08
C ASN A 200 -7.52 -10.63 -30.92
N ARG A 201 -7.45 -9.42 -31.48
CA ARG A 201 -8.56 -8.46 -31.34
C ARG A 201 -9.93 -8.97 -31.84
N ASN A 202 -9.95 -9.91 -32.75
CA ASN A 202 -11.18 -10.38 -33.39
C ASN A 202 -11.60 -11.80 -32.97
N THR A 203 -10.68 -12.59 -32.42
CA THR A 203 -10.95 -13.97 -32.02
C THR A 203 -10.97 -14.11 -30.52
N LEU A 204 -12.08 -14.60 -30.00
CA LEU A 204 -12.29 -14.86 -28.59
C LEU A 204 -12.24 -16.38 -28.34
N VAL A 205 -11.61 -16.78 -27.25
CA VAL A 205 -11.50 -18.17 -26.78
C VAL A 205 -12.19 -18.27 -25.44
N ALA A 206 -13.10 -19.26 -25.30
CA ALA A 206 -13.84 -19.45 -24.06
C ALA A 206 -13.79 -20.92 -23.61
N GLY A 207 -13.54 -21.12 -22.31
CA GLY A 207 -13.58 -22.42 -21.63
C GLY A 207 -14.94 -22.65 -20.98
N TYR A 208 -15.47 -23.86 -21.15
CA TYR A 208 -16.80 -24.23 -20.70
C TYR A 208 -16.80 -25.34 -19.64
N ALA A 209 -17.91 -25.49 -18.93
CA ALA A 209 -18.10 -26.54 -17.94
C ALA A 209 -18.45 -27.93 -18.57
N ASP A 210 -18.52 -28.04 -19.88
CA ASP A 210 -18.86 -29.29 -20.65
C ASP A 210 -17.65 -29.92 -21.33
N SER A 211 -16.46 -29.74 -20.80
CA SER A 211 -15.20 -30.23 -21.37
C SER A 211 -14.88 -29.64 -22.76
N SER A 212 -15.38 -28.45 -23.07
CA SER A 212 -15.13 -27.80 -24.35
C SER A 212 -14.47 -26.46 -24.25
N ILE A 213 -13.66 -26.13 -25.26
CA ILE A 213 -13.15 -24.78 -25.54
C ILE A 213 -13.77 -24.35 -26.85
N ARG A 214 -14.36 -23.18 -26.91
CA ARG A 214 -15.03 -22.65 -28.11
C ARG A 214 -14.41 -21.32 -28.53
N LEU A 215 -14.23 -21.19 -29.84
CA LEU A 215 -13.67 -19.99 -30.44
C LEU A 215 -14.74 -19.23 -31.22
N TYR A 216 -14.78 -17.93 -31.07
CA TYR A 216 -15.76 -17.06 -31.72
C TYR A 216 -15.06 -15.91 -32.45
N ASP A 217 -15.62 -15.52 -33.60
CA ASP A 217 -15.30 -14.25 -34.21
C ASP A 217 -16.19 -13.14 -33.63
N ILE A 218 -15.61 -12.11 -33.00
CA ILE A 218 -16.39 -11.02 -32.40
C ILE A 218 -17.10 -10.14 -33.43
N ARG A 219 -16.59 -10.04 -34.66
CA ARG A 219 -17.20 -9.21 -35.71
C ARG A 219 -18.48 -9.81 -36.25
N SER A 220 -18.49 -11.11 -36.54
CA SER A 220 -19.65 -11.81 -37.01
C SER A 220 -20.52 -12.40 -35.91
N GLY A 221 -19.93 -12.67 -34.73
CA GLY A 221 -20.56 -13.40 -33.64
C GLY A 221 -20.66 -14.91 -33.88
N GLN A 222 -20.00 -15.43 -34.93
CA GLN A 222 -20.06 -16.84 -35.31
C GLN A 222 -19.08 -17.70 -34.50
N LEU A 223 -19.51 -18.93 -34.22
CA LEU A 223 -18.66 -19.96 -33.66
C LEU A 223 -17.69 -20.47 -34.75
N LEU A 224 -16.39 -20.23 -34.56
CA LEU A 224 -15.35 -20.66 -35.50
C LEU A 224 -14.98 -22.12 -35.31
N ARG A 225 -14.79 -22.54 -34.06
CA ARG A 225 -14.33 -23.89 -33.72
C ARG A 225 -14.77 -24.31 -32.32
N THR A 226 -14.98 -25.63 -32.14
CA THR A 226 -15.12 -26.27 -30.83
C THR A 226 -14.02 -27.31 -30.68
N ILE A 227 -13.31 -27.25 -29.57
CA ILE A 227 -12.24 -28.16 -29.16
C ILE A 227 -12.80 -28.97 -27.96
N SER A 228 -12.71 -30.28 -28.01
CA SER A 228 -13.13 -31.13 -26.88
C SER A 228 -11.92 -31.65 -26.13
N LEU A 229 -11.97 -31.54 -24.79
CA LEU A 229 -10.95 -32.09 -23.91
C LEU A 229 -11.09 -33.62 -23.70
N GLY A 230 -12.21 -34.18 -24.14
CA GLY A 230 -12.55 -35.59 -23.90
C GLY A 230 -13.25 -35.82 -22.57
N LYS A 231 -13.30 -37.06 -22.13
CA LYS A 231 -13.91 -37.47 -20.85
C LYS A 231 -12.87 -37.32 -19.72
N GLY A 232 -13.34 -37.03 -18.51
CA GLY A 232 -12.52 -37.07 -17.32
C GLY A 232 -11.92 -38.43 -16.98
N PRO A 233 -11.01 -38.50 -16.02
CA PRO A 233 -10.37 -39.73 -15.60
C PRO A 233 -11.40 -40.77 -15.09
N ALA A 234 -11.07 -42.05 -15.21
CA ALA A 234 -11.92 -43.11 -14.71
C ALA A 234 -12.14 -42.99 -13.20
N GLY A 235 -13.40 -43.00 -12.76
CA GLY A 235 -13.76 -42.79 -11.36
C GLY A 235 -14.01 -41.31 -10.96
N GLY A 236 -13.68 -40.36 -11.83
CA GLY A 236 -13.93 -38.91 -11.63
C GLY A 236 -15.21 -38.43 -12.33
N THR A 237 -15.36 -37.10 -12.38
CA THR A 237 -16.45 -36.42 -13.09
C THR A 237 -16.37 -36.70 -14.60
N LYS A 238 -17.52 -36.95 -15.21
CA LYS A 238 -17.57 -37.23 -16.68
C LYS A 238 -17.18 -36.02 -17.52
N GLU A 239 -17.51 -34.81 -17.04
CA GLU A 239 -17.24 -33.56 -17.72
C GLU A 239 -16.09 -32.84 -16.99
N LEU A 240 -15.12 -32.35 -17.75
CA LEU A 240 -14.01 -31.55 -17.25
C LEU A 240 -14.38 -30.07 -17.26
N LEU A 241 -14.18 -29.38 -16.15
CA LEU A 241 -14.39 -27.96 -16.05
C LEU A 241 -13.15 -27.25 -16.58
N VAL A 242 -13.29 -26.39 -17.58
CA VAL A 242 -12.18 -25.58 -18.13
C VAL A 242 -12.10 -24.26 -17.35
N TRP A 243 -11.40 -24.29 -16.21
CA TRP A 243 -11.35 -23.17 -15.27
C TRP A 243 -10.61 -21.96 -15.82
N SER A 244 -9.53 -22.16 -16.58
CA SER A 244 -8.75 -21.04 -17.12
C SER A 244 -8.30 -21.34 -18.55
N VAL A 245 -8.41 -20.34 -19.43
CA VAL A 245 -7.85 -20.33 -20.78
C VAL A 245 -7.03 -19.05 -20.96
N LYS A 246 -5.83 -19.18 -21.54
CA LYS A 246 -4.95 -18.05 -21.90
C LYS A 246 -4.38 -18.29 -23.29
N CYS A 247 -3.96 -17.22 -23.94
CA CYS A 247 -3.29 -17.30 -25.25
C CYS A 247 -1.87 -16.78 -25.13
N LEU A 248 -0.92 -17.51 -25.69
CA LEU A 248 0.46 -17.09 -25.85
C LEU A 248 0.56 -16.05 -26.98
N PRO A 249 1.63 -15.25 -27.03
CA PRO A 249 1.84 -14.27 -28.10
C PRO A 249 1.88 -14.88 -29.51
N ASP A 250 2.28 -16.15 -29.63
CA ASP A 250 2.27 -16.90 -30.91
C ASP A 250 0.87 -17.42 -31.29
N GLY A 251 -0.15 -17.16 -30.46
CA GLY A 251 -1.53 -17.61 -30.63
C GLY A 251 -1.83 -19.02 -30.12
N THR A 252 -0.83 -19.74 -29.59
CA THR A 252 -1.04 -21.04 -28.92
C THR A 252 -1.98 -20.83 -27.72
N ILE A 253 -3.00 -21.70 -27.60
CA ILE A 253 -3.96 -21.68 -26.50
C ILE A 253 -3.45 -22.59 -25.39
N VAL A 254 -3.53 -22.11 -24.15
CA VAL A 254 -3.24 -22.90 -22.94
C VAL A 254 -4.50 -22.99 -22.10
N SER A 255 -4.86 -24.19 -21.69
CA SER A 255 -6.03 -24.44 -20.85
C SER A 255 -5.68 -25.25 -19.61
N GLY A 256 -6.33 -24.89 -18.47
CA GLY A 256 -6.29 -25.62 -17.21
C GLY A 256 -7.67 -26.16 -16.86
N ASP A 257 -7.74 -27.39 -16.36
CA ASP A 257 -8.99 -28.07 -16.10
C ASP A 257 -9.11 -28.66 -14.68
N SER A 258 -10.29 -29.22 -14.40
CA SER A 258 -10.61 -29.82 -13.11
C SER A 258 -9.93 -31.19 -12.86
N ALA A 259 -9.19 -31.70 -13.82
CA ALA A 259 -8.32 -32.88 -13.60
C ALA A 259 -6.91 -32.47 -13.14
N GLY A 260 -6.62 -31.18 -13.03
CA GLY A 260 -5.28 -30.67 -12.69
C GLY A 260 -4.31 -30.68 -13.87
N GLU A 261 -4.82 -30.76 -15.09
CA GLU A 261 -4.02 -30.82 -16.31
C GLU A 261 -3.86 -29.43 -16.92
N ILE A 262 -2.69 -29.21 -17.52
CA ILE A 262 -2.40 -28.11 -18.43
C ILE A 262 -2.27 -28.65 -19.82
N ARG A 263 -3.02 -28.10 -20.79
CA ARG A 263 -3.02 -28.50 -22.18
C ARG A 263 -2.66 -27.35 -23.10
N PHE A 264 -1.81 -27.65 -24.08
CA PHE A 264 -1.35 -26.68 -25.09
C PHE A 264 -1.96 -27.06 -26.45
N TRP A 265 -2.58 -26.09 -27.12
CA TRP A 265 -3.31 -26.25 -28.37
C TRP A 265 -2.69 -25.36 -29.44
N ASP A 266 -2.53 -25.93 -30.64
CA ASP A 266 -1.93 -25.21 -31.76
C ASP A 266 -2.74 -23.95 -32.15
N ALA A 267 -2.04 -22.90 -32.53
CA ALA A 267 -2.64 -21.59 -32.84
C ALA A 267 -3.54 -21.58 -34.09
N LYS A 268 -3.29 -22.50 -35.05
CA LYS A 268 -3.92 -22.49 -36.39
C LYS A 268 -4.94 -23.60 -36.54
N ASN A 269 -4.53 -24.84 -36.25
CA ASN A 269 -5.38 -26.01 -36.45
C ASN A 269 -6.10 -26.45 -35.19
N TYR A 270 -5.72 -25.87 -34.02
CA TYR A 270 -6.31 -26.15 -32.71
C TYR A 270 -6.17 -27.60 -32.25
N ALA A 271 -5.16 -28.30 -32.77
CA ALA A 271 -4.82 -29.62 -32.35
C ALA A 271 -4.07 -29.61 -31.02
N LEU A 272 -4.20 -30.67 -30.23
CA LEU A 272 -3.47 -30.82 -28.98
C LEU A 272 -1.96 -31.00 -29.29
N ILE A 273 -1.15 -30.07 -28.80
CA ILE A 273 0.32 -30.13 -28.90
C ILE A 273 0.88 -30.99 -27.78
N GLN A 274 0.46 -30.68 -26.54
CA GLN A 274 0.99 -31.35 -25.36
C GLN A 274 0.01 -31.26 -24.19
N ARG A 275 0.10 -32.23 -23.28
CA ARG A 275 -0.68 -32.37 -22.05
C ARG A 275 0.28 -32.66 -20.89
N LEU A 276 0.13 -31.94 -19.79
CA LEU A 276 0.98 -32.07 -18.60
C LEU A 276 0.10 -32.14 -17.35
N GLN A 277 0.39 -33.09 -16.46
CA GLN A 277 -0.27 -33.19 -15.15
C GLN A 277 0.54 -32.41 -14.11
N GLY A 278 0.18 -31.18 -13.81
CA GLY A 278 0.91 -30.34 -12.88
C GLY A 278 0.32 -30.27 -11.48
N HIS A 279 -1.00 -30.41 -11.39
CA HIS A 279 -1.73 -30.32 -10.13
C HIS A 279 -2.38 -31.64 -9.72
N LEU A 280 -2.57 -31.82 -8.41
CA LEU A 280 -3.28 -32.95 -7.82
C LEU A 280 -4.80 -32.70 -7.71
N ALA A 281 -5.21 -31.46 -7.88
CA ALA A 281 -6.59 -30.97 -7.86
C ALA A 281 -6.80 -29.99 -9.01
N ASP A 282 -7.93 -29.32 -9.04
CA ASP A 282 -8.32 -28.37 -10.08
C ASP A 282 -7.22 -27.32 -10.34
N THR A 283 -6.92 -27.09 -11.61
CA THR A 283 -6.10 -25.96 -12.06
C THR A 283 -6.99 -24.74 -12.20
N LEU A 284 -6.92 -23.81 -11.25
CA LEU A 284 -7.87 -22.71 -11.12
C LEU A 284 -7.54 -21.53 -12.04
N ASP A 285 -6.26 -21.15 -12.16
CA ASP A 285 -5.85 -20.05 -13.05
C ASP A 285 -4.46 -20.27 -13.65
N ILE A 286 -4.21 -19.59 -14.75
CA ILE A 286 -2.99 -19.65 -15.55
C ILE A 286 -2.48 -18.23 -15.81
N ALA A 287 -1.17 -18.04 -15.71
CA ALA A 287 -0.46 -16.84 -16.10
C ALA A 287 0.58 -17.13 -17.19
N VAL A 288 0.79 -16.20 -18.11
CA VAL A 288 1.67 -16.35 -19.29
C VAL A 288 2.68 -15.22 -19.35
N SER A 289 3.93 -15.55 -19.66
CA SER A 289 4.97 -14.53 -19.89
C SER A 289 4.73 -13.75 -21.18
N ALA A 290 5.22 -12.51 -21.24
CA ALA A 290 5.12 -11.67 -22.45
C ALA A 290 5.83 -12.27 -23.66
N LYS A 291 6.87 -13.07 -23.46
CA LYS A 291 7.59 -13.78 -24.52
C LYS A 291 6.91 -15.07 -24.93
N GLY A 292 5.98 -15.59 -24.13
CA GLY A 292 5.32 -16.87 -24.38
C GLY A 292 6.21 -18.11 -24.19
N ASP A 293 7.29 -17.99 -23.40
CA ASP A 293 8.24 -19.07 -23.09
C ASP A 293 8.02 -19.68 -21.70
N THR A 294 7.25 -19.00 -20.85
CA THR A 294 6.96 -19.39 -19.48
C THR A 294 5.46 -19.34 -19.20
N VAL A 295 4.93 -20.39 -18.61
CA VAL A 295 3.55 -20.50 -18.13
C VAL A 295 3.58 -20.84 -16.64
N VAL A 296 2.74 -20.18 -15.86
CA VAL A 296 2.57 -20.45 -14.44
C VAL A 296 1.12 -20.83 -14.19
N SER A 297 0.87 -21.86 -13.39
CA SER A 297 -0.48 -22.25 -12.99
C SER A 297 -0.61 -22.31 -11.47
N GLY A 298 -1.82 -22.08 -11.02
CA GLY A 298 -2.23 -22.25 -9.63
C GLY A 298 -3.37 -23.23 -9.51
N GLY A 299 -3.34 -24.03 -8.47
CA GLY A 299 -4.37 -25.05 -8.24
C GLY A 299 -4.96 -25.03 -6.84
N ALA A 300 -6.05 -25.80 -6.70
CA ALA A 300 -6.70 -26.05 -5.41
C ALA A 300 -5.81 -26.88 -4.46
N ASP A 301 -4.74 -27.48 -4.97
CA ASP A 301 -3.72 -28.19 -4.19
C ASP A 301 -2.66 -27.28 -3.54
N GLN A 302 -2.88 -25.96 -3.55
CA GLN A 302 -1.99 -24.90 -2.99
C GLN A 302 -0.67 -24.72 -3.76
N ARG A 303 -0.49 -25.46 -4.86
CA ARG A 303 0.73 -25.38 -5.65
C ARG A 303 0.67 -24.24 -6.66
N THR A 304 1.82 -23.62 -6.84
CA THR A 304 2.14 -22.83 -8.02
C THR A 304 3.15 -23.60 -8.83
N VAL A 305 2.81 -23.93 -10.06
CA VAL A 305 3.64 -24.75 -10.96
C VAL A 305 4.11 -23.91 -12.13
N VAL A 306 5.37 -24.03 -12.50
CA VAL A 306 5.98 -23.31 -13.62
C VAL A 306 6.38 -24.26 -14.71
N TYR A 307 5.97 -23.93 -15.92
CA TYR A 307 6.32 -24.65 -17.16
C TYR A 307 7.16 -23.74 -18.05
N ARG A 308 8.22 -24.29 -18.64
CA ARG A 308 9.04 -23.56 -19.62
C ARG A 308 9.11 -24.32 -20.94
N LYS A 309 9.10 -23.54 -22.01
CA LYS A 309 9.30 -24.03 -23.37
C LYS A 309 10.80 -24.26 -23.56
N LYS A 310 11.19 -25.50 -23.82
CA LYS A 310 12.58 -25.88 -24.17
C LYS A 310 12.67 -26.09 -25.67
N ASP A 311 13.66 -25.46 -26.30
CA ASP A 311 13.99 -25.76 -27.70
C ASP A 311 14.48 -27.19 -27.81
N GLY A 312 14.09 -27.88 -28.88
CA GLY A 312 14.51 -29.27 -29.16
C GLY A 312 16.04 -29.35 -29.34
N GLU A 313 16.66 -30.36 -28.74
CA GLU A 313 18.08 -30.65 -28.99
C GLU A 313 18.36 -30.87 -30.48
N LYS A 314 19.63 -30.72 -30.89
CA LYS A 314 20.06 -30.87 -32.29
C LYS A 314 19.53 -32.20 -32.91
N GLY A 315 18.42 -32.11 -33.66
CA GLY A 315 17.75 -33.21 -34.32
C GLY A 315 16.22 -33.29 -34.14
N ASP A 316 15.67 -32.83 -33.01
CA ASP A 316 14.24 -32.74 -32.77
C ASP A 316 13.78 -31.27 -32.90
N LYS A 317 13.18 -30.91 -34.03
CA LYS A 317 12.80 -29.51 -34.36
C LYS A 317 11.59 -28.99 -33.58
N LYS A 318 10.98 -29.81 -32.67
CA LYS A 318 9.78 -29.41 -31.95
C LYS A 318 10.13 -28.98 -30.53
N ALA A 319 9.89 -27.70 -30.22
CA ALA A 319 9.95 -27.20 -28.84
C ALA A 319 8.93 -27.93 -27.97
N ARG A 320 9.35 -28.30 -26.74
CA ARG A 320 8.51 -29.04 -25.78
C ARG A 320 8.34 -28.21 -24.50
N TRP A 321 7.17 -28.29 -23.92
CA TRP A 321 6.89 -27.73 -22.60
C TRP A 321 7.30 -28.74 -21.53
N THR A 322 7.97 -28.27 -20.49
CA THR A 322 8.38 -29.08 -19.34
C THR A 322 8.03 -28.38 -18.05
N GLU A 323 7.52 -29.12 -17.10
CA GLU A 323 7.44 -28.65 -15.73
C GLU A 323 8.87 -28.45 -15.21
N VAL A 324 9.15 -27.25 -14.70
CA VAL A 324 10.47 -26.90 -14.18
C VAL A 324 10.47 -27.01 -12.67
N MET A 325 9.41 -26.54 -12.03
CA MET A 325 9.32 -26.47 -10.58
C MET A 325 7.89 -26.24 -10.13
N HIS A 326 7.60 -26.71 -8.92
CA HIS A 326 6.41 -26.32 -8.19
C HIS A 326 6.76 -25.87 -6.77
N ARG A 327 5.99 -24.95 -6.21
CA ARG A 327 6.14 -24.41 -4.84
C ARG A 327 4.77 -24.14 -4.23
N ARG A 328 4.72 -24.15 -2.89
CA ARG A 328 3.56 -23.74 -2.11
C ARG A 328 3.89 -22.43 -1.42
N TYR A 329 3.38 -21.33 -1.95
CA TYR A 329 3.52 -19.98 -1.38
C TYR A 329 2.29 -19.59 -0.56
N HIS A 330 1.14 -20.14 -0.92
CA HIS A 330 -0.14 -19.96 -0.24
C HIS A 330 -0.40 -21.10 0.75
N THR A 331 -1.17 -20.78 1.78
CA THR A 331 -1.65 -21.76 2.76
C THR A 331 -3.00 -22.36 2.36
N HIS A 332 -3.57 -21.89 1.26
CA HIS A 332 -4.85 -22.27 0.68
C HIS A 332 -4.75 -22.29 -0.85
N ASP A 333 -5.88 -22.50 -1.54
CA ASP A 333 -5.99 -22.54 -2.99
C ASP A 333 -5.36 -21.31 -3.65
N VAL A 334 -4.71 -21.51 -4.80
CA VAL A 334 -4.21 -20.41 -5.63
C VAL A 334 -5.26 -20.08 -6.68
N LYS A 335 -6.13 -19.10 -6.39
CA LYS A 335 -7.35 -18.86 -7.17
C LYS A 335 -7.12 -18.02 -8.41
N THR A 336 -6.19 -17.08 -8.38
CA THR A 336 -6.04 -16.09 -9.46
C THR A 336 -4.60 -15.58 -9.60
N PHE A 337 -4.25 -15.18 -10.83
CA PHE A 337 -2.98 -14.55 -11.17
C PHE A 337 -3.17 -13.28 -11.97
N ALA A 338 -2.24 -12.33 -11.77
CA ALA A 338 -2.00 -11.23 -12.69
C ALA A 338 -0.52 -11.19 -13.04
N VAL A 339 -0.18 -10.87 -14.28
CA VAL A 339 1.19 -10.78 -14.78
C VAL A 339 1.47 -9.40 -15.31
N TYR A 340 2.63 -8.87 -14.95
CA TYR A 340 3.20 -7.70 -15.61
C TYR A 340 4.65 -7.99 -15.98
N GLU A 341 4.98 -7.80 -17.22
CA GLU A 341 6.31 -8.07 -17.74
C GLU A 341 6.72 -7.00 -18.74
N THR A 342 7.92 -6.49 -18.55
CA THR A 342 8.66 -5.63 -19.48
C THR A 342 10.09 -6.15 -19.56
N ARG A 343 10.96 -5.44 -20.30
CA ARG A 343 12.38 -5.79 -20.34
C ARG A 343 12.99 -5.85 -18.93
N ASP A 344 12.63 -4.92 -18.04
CA ASP A 344 13.27 -4.71 -16.75
C ASP A 344 12.47 -5.30 -15.57
N ILE A 345 11.17 -5.55 -15.73
CA ILE A 345 10.29 -6.06 -14.68
C ILE A 345 9.60 -7.32 -15.20
N SER A 346 9.65 -8.40 -14.44
CA SER A 346 8.97 -9.65 -14.79
C SER A 346 8.40 -10.29 -13.53
N ILE A 347 7.11 -10.06 -13.30
CA ILE A 347 6.41 -10.47 -12.08
C ILE A 347 5.06 -11.12 -12.38
N ALA A 348 4.70 -12.10 -11.57
CA ALA A 348 3.36 -12.60 -11.40
C ALA A 348 2.90 -12.33 -9.96
N VAL A 349 1.67 -11.91 -9.80
CA VAL A 349 1.04 -11.80 -8.47
C VAL A 349 -0.03 -12.86 -8.39
N SER A 350 -0.03 -13.64 -7.31
CA SER A 350 -1.04 -14.66 -7.04
C SER A 350 -1.86 -14.31 -5.81
N GLY A 351 -3.09 -14.80 -5.76
CA GLY A 351 -4.00 -14.59 -4.65
C GLY A 351 -4.97 -15.76 -4.48
N GLY A 352 -5.56 -15.84 -3.30
CA GLY A 352 -6.51 -16.87 -2.93
C GLY A 352 -7.20 -16.62 -1.58
N PRO A 353 -7.85 -17.66 -1.01
CA PRO A 353 -8.58 -17.54 0.24
C PRO A 353 -7.74 -17.15 1.46
N ASP A 354 -6.42 -17.37 1.43
CA ASP A 354 -5.51 -16.94 2.51
C ASP A 354 -5.29 -15.41 2.55
N ALA A 355 -5.97 -14.68 1.68
CA ALA A 355 -6.09 -13.22 1.66
C ALA A 355 -4.79 -12.44 1.41
N ALA A 356 -3.62 -13.08 1.36
CA ALA A 356 -2.34 -12.41 1.18
C ALA A 356 -1.87 -12.48 -0.28
N PRO A 357 -1.62 -11.34 -0.95
CA PRO A 357 -1.04 -11.36 -2.28
C PRO A 357 0.41 -11.84 -2.23
N VAL A 358 0.81 -12.71 -3.15
CA VAL A 358 2.19 -13.19 -3.28
C VAL A 358 2.76 -12.75 -4.62
N VAL A 359 3.85 -11.99 -4.57
CA VAL A 359 4.58 -11.52 -5.74
C VAL A 359 5.70 -12.50 -6.07
N LEU A 360 5.70 -12.99 -7.29
CA LEU A 360 6.62 -14.01 -7.80
C LEU A 360 7.42 -13.46 -8.98
N PRO A 361 8.74 -13.69 -9.05
CA PRO A 361 9.51 -13.42 -10.26
C PRO A 361 9.21 -14.49 -11.31
N LEU A 362 8.88 -14.11 -12.55
CA LEU A 362 8.61 -15.05 -13.63
C LEU A 362 9.89 -15.63 -14.24
N ARG A 363 10.87 -14.80 -14.58
CA ARG A 363 12.10 -15.24 -15.25
C ARG A 363 13.02 -16.03 -14.31
N GLU A 364 13.09 -15.62 -13.04
CA GLU A 364 13.94 -16.21 -12.00
C GLU A 364 13.17 -17.04 -10.98
N PHE A 365 12.07 -17.62 -11.38
CA PHE A 365 11.27 -18.47 -10.50
C PHE A 365 12.13 -19.58 -9.87
N GLY A 366 11.99 -19.77 -8.55
CA GLY A 366 12.72 -20.80 -7.81
C GLY A 366 14.01 -20.33 -7.13
N LYS A 367 14.51 -19.11 -7.42
CA LYS A 367 15.62 -18.51 -6.68
C LYS A 367 15.18 -17.88 -5.34
N GLU A 368 13.99 -18.17 -4.87
CA GLU A 368 13.40 -17.78 -3.59
C GLU A 368 13.29 -16.27 -3.33
N HIS A 369 13.04 -15.49 -4.37
CA HIS A 369 12.82 -14.04 -4.28
C HIS A 369 11.34 -13.65 -4.24
N HIS A 370 10.45 -14.55 -3.83
CA HIS A 370 9.04 -14.24 -3.65
C HIS A 370 8.83 -13.24 -2.51
N ARG A 371 7.80 -12.44 -2.63
CA ARG A 371 7.38 -11.50 -1.60
C ARG A 371 5.91 -11.71 -1.26
N LYS A 372 5.62 -12.09 -0.02
CA LYS A 372 4.27 -12.09 0.52
C LYS A 372 3.93 -10.69 1.02
N LEU A 373 2.90 -10.07 0.45
CA LEU A 373 2.38 -8.79 0.90
C LEU A 373 1.46 -9.00 2.11
N SER A 374 1.28 -7.97 2.92
CA SER A 374 0.36 -8.05 4.05
C SER A 374 -1.08 -8.26 3.60
N SER A 375 -1.82 -9.10 4.31
CA SER A 375 -3.27 -9.24 4.15
C SER A 375 -4.06 -8.12 4.85
N LEU A 376 -3.38 -7.31 5.66
CA LEU A 376 -3.97 -6.18 6.38
C LEU A 376 -3.89 -4.90 5.56
N PRO A 377 -4.86 -3.99 5.68
CA PRO A 377 -4.82 -2.70 5.02
C PRO A 377 -3.65 -1.86 5.52
N GLN A 378 -3.10 -1.03 4.64
CA GLN A 378 -2.06 -0.06 4.99
C GLN A 378 -2.62 1.26 5.53
N ILE A 379 -3.91 1.31 5.80
CA ILE A 379 -4.60 2.43 6.47
C ILE A 379 -5.14 1.90 7.78
N PRO A 380 -4.81 2.52 8.93
CA PRO A 380 -5.27 2.03 10.22
C PRO A 380 -6.80 2.13 10.33
N GLN A 381 -7.42 1.05 10.82
CA GLN A 381 -8.86 0.99 11.10
C GLN A 381 -9.16 1.16 12.58
N LEU A 382 -8.24 1.77 13.30
CA LEU A 382 -8.33 2.03 14.72
C LEU A 382 -8.23 3.52 15.00
N ALA A 383 -8.99 3.97 15.98
CA ALA A 383 -8.84 5.28 16.59
C ALA A 383 -8.92 5.14 18.10
N SER A 384 -8.32 6.06 18.86
CA SER A 384 -8.45 6.07 20.31
C SER A 384 -8.93 7.40 20.84
N SER A 385 -9.53 7.34 22.02
CA SER A 385 -9.74 8.51 22.89
C SER A 385 -8.88 8.33 24.13
N PRO A 386 -7.70 8.96 24.16
CA PRO A 386 -6.76 8.80 25.28
C PRO A 386 -7.38 9.18 26.63
N SER A 387 -8.12 10.32 26.69
CA SER A 387 -8.74 10.82 27.92
C SER A 387 -9.77 9.86 28.53
N SER A 388 -10.42 9.03 27.71
CA SER A 388 -11.45 8.08 28.16
C SER A 388 -10.99 6.62 28.10
N ARG A 389 -9.72 6.37 27.74
CA ARG A 389 -9.12 5.03 27.52
C ARG A 389 -9.97 4.14 26.64
N LEU A 390 -10.56 4.73 25.58
CA LEU A 390 -11.38 4.04 24.61
C LEU A 390 -10.56 3.76 23.34
N VAL A 391 -10.70 2.56 22.80
CA VAL A 391 -10.19 2.15 21.49
C VAL A 391 -11.38 1.80 20.63
N MET A 392 -11.46 2.42 19.49
CA MET A 392 -12.49 2.17 18.47
C MET A 392 -11.87 1.39 17.32
N SER A 393 -12.58 0.39 16.83
CA SER A 393 -12.28 -0.32 15.57
C SER A 393 -13.49 -0.32 14.66
N PHE A 394 -13.23 -0.28 13.34
CA PHE A 394 -14.30 -0.42 12.35
C PHE A 394 -13.88 -1.34 11.22
N TRP A 395 -14.82 -2.12 10.72
CA TRP A 395 -14.67 -2.89 9.50
C TRP A 395 -16.04 -3.19 8.92
N ASP A 396 -16.12 -3.44 7.60
CA ASP A 396 -17.37 -3.60 6.87
C ASP A 396 -18.39 -2.53 7.24
N ARG A 397 -19.41 -2.86 8.03
CA ARG A 397 -20.49 -1.93 8.44
C ARG A 397 -20.61 -1.77 9.95
N GLU A 398 -19.62 -2.25 10.68
CA GLU A 398 -19.62 -2.29 12.13
C GLU A 398 -18.55 -1.37 12.72
N VAL A 399 -18.91 -0.66 13.79
CA VAL A 399 -17.99 0.07 14.65
C VAL A 399 -18.09 -0.52 16.04
N SER A 400 -16.96 -0.96 16.59
CA SER A 400 -16.84 -1.51 17.95
C SER A 400 -15.98 -0.60 18.81
N ILE A 401 -16.43 -0.29 20.06
CA ILE A 401 -15.73 0.56 21.00
C ILE A 401 -15.40 -0.26 22.23
N TRP A 402 -14.12 -0.30 22.55
CA TRP A 402 -13.53 -1.07 23.65
C TRP A 402 -13.00 -0.13 24.72
N ARG A 403 -13.11 -0.49 26.00
CA ARG A 403 -12.43 0.19 27.10
C ARG A 403 -11.28 -0.67 27.60
N LEU A 404 -10.14 -0.05 27.82
CA LEU A 404 -8.95 -0.69 28.38
C LEU A 404 -8.75 -0.23 29.83
N HIS A 405 -8.64 -1.19 30.73
CA HIS A 405 -8.40 -0.95 32.15
C HIS A 405 -6.90 -0.97 32.45
N ARG A 406 -6.47 -0.16 33.45
CA ARG A 406 -5.10 -0.09 33.95
C ARG A 406 -4.90 -1.12 35.07
N GLY A 407 -3.71 -1.69 35.15
CA GLY A 407 -3.31 -2.54 36.24
C GLY A 407 -3.50 -4.05 36.03
N PRO A 408 -2.96 -4.88 36.94
CA PRO A 408 -3.22 -6.31 36.96
C PRO A 408 -4.72 -6.54 37.17
N ALA A 409 -5.28 -7.55 36.50
CA ALA A 409 -6.66 -7.93 36.71
C ALA A 409 -6.87 -8.16 38.24
N SER A 410 -7.57 -7.22 38.89
CA SER A 410 -7.94 -7.40 40.30
C SER A 410 -8.86 -8.63 40.38
N HIS A 411 -8.69 -9.45 41.45
CA HIS A 411 -9.46 -10.67 41.69
C HIS A 411 -10.97 -10.45 41.76
N GLU A 412 -11.45 -9.21 41.72
CA GLU A 412 -12.87 -8.87 41.84
C GLU A 412 -13.65 -8.89 40.51
N ASN A 413 -12.96 -8.89 39.33
CA ASN A 413 -13.67 -9.10 38.08
C ASN A 413 -13.60 -10.56 37.66
N ALA A 414 -14.73 -11.26 37.70
CA ALA A 414 -14.87 -12.69 37.43
C ALA A 414 -14.29 -13.18 36.10
N ASP A 415 -13.96 -12.28 35.15
CA ASP A 415 -13.45 -12.61 33.82
C ASP A 415 -11.95 -12.32 33.60
N GLY A 416 -11.26 -11.65 34.52
CA GLY A 416 -9.82 -11.38 34.39
C GLY A 416 -9.37 -10.59 33.09
N GLN A 417 -10.31 -10.09 32.33
CA GLN A 417 -10.05 -9.45 31.06
C GLN A 417 -9.73 -7.96 31.23
N ARG A 418 -8.57 -7.53 30.71
CA ARG A 418 -8.15 -6.12 30.73
C ARG A 418 -8.92 -5.23 29.76
N HIS A 419 -9.70 -5.80 28.87
CA HIS A 419 -10.46 -5.09 27.83
C HIS A 419 -11.94 -5.47 27.93
N ARG A 420 -12.80 -4.50 27.57
CA ARG A 420 -14.24 -4.71 27.56
C ARG A 420 -14.88 -4.01 26.38
N LEU A 421 -15.76 -4.69 25.65
CA LEU A 421 -16.63 -4.07 24.66
C LEU A 421 -17.71 -3.23 25.38
N VAL A 422 -17.68 -1.91 25.18
CA VAL A 422 -18.57 -0.95 25.85
C VAL A 422 -19.58 -0.32 24.91
N GLY A 423 -19.39 -0.43 23.60
CA GLY A 423 -20.32 0.06 22.59
C GLY A 423 -20.13 -0.61 21.25
N LYS A 424 -21.23 -0.78 20.52
CA LYS A 424 -21.27 -1.34 19.17
C LYS A 424 -22.29 -0.58 18.34
N VAL A 425 -21.90 -0.18 17.12
CA VAL A 425 -22.75 0.51 16.16
C VAL A 425 -22.73 -0.26 14.84
N LEU A 426 -23.89 -0.70 14.40
CA LEU A 426 -24.09 -1.27 13.08
C LEU A 426 -24.74 -0.24 12.17
N ILE A 427 -24.07 0.11 11.08
CA ILE A 427 -24.57 1.08 10.11
C ILE A 427 -25.61 0.40 9.21
N GLN A 428 -26.79 0.98 9.18
CA GLN A 428 -27.83 0.57 8.24
C GLN A 428 -27.48 0.99 6.82
N GLY A 429 -27.74 0.13 5.86
CA GLY A 429 -27.41 0.31 4.44
C GLY A 429 -26.60 -0.86 3.91
N GLU A 430 -26.30 -0.81 2.63
CA GLU A 430 -25.55 -1.86 1.95
C GLU A 430 -24.05 -1.57 1.89
N GLU A 431 -23.64 -0.31 2.00
CA GLU A 431 -22.26 0.15 1.81
C GLU A 431 -21.39 -0.10 3.05
N ASN A 432 -20.16 -0.47 2.80
CA ASN A 432 -19.14 -0.59 3.83
C ASN A 432 -18.64 0.78 4.29
N ILE A 433 -18.17 0.86 5.54
CA ILE A 433 -17.60 2.07 6.13
C ILE A 433 -16.29 2.40 5.41
N THR A 434 -16.17 3.63 4.94
CA THR A 434 -14.94 4.16 4.32
C THR A 434 -13.98 4.69 5.38
N SER A 435 -14.50 5.42 6.36
CA SER A 435 -13.71 6.01 7.44
C SER A 435 -14.57 6.22 8.68
N ALA A 436 -13.98 6.03 9.85
CA ALA A 436 -14.62 6.36 11.12
C ALA A 436 -13.59 6.97 12.08
N MET A 437 -14.03 7.94 12.90
CA MET A 437 -13.16 8.64 13.85
C MET A 437 -13.91 8.91 15.15
N LEU A 438 -13.21 8.69 16.27
CA LEU A 438 -13.69 9.06 17.61
C LEU A 438 -12.94 10.33 18.05
N SER A 439 -13.67 11.31 18.61
CA SER A 439 -13.04 12.53 19.14
C SER A 439 -12.09 12.22 20.29
N ALA A 440 -11.09 13.07 20.51
CA ALA A 440 -10.08 12.88 21.55
C ALA A 440 -10.68 12.74 22.96
N ASP A 441 -11.84 13.38 23.22
CA ASP A 441 -12.60 13.29 24.47
C ASP A 441 -13.59 12.11 24.53
N GLY A 442 -13.70 11.35 23.43
CA GLY A 442 -14.59 10.18 23.33
C GLY A 442 -16.08 10.47 23.29
N LYS A 443 -16.49 11.74 23.07
CA LYS A 443 -17.90 12.14 23.11
C LYS A 443 -18.59 12.15 21.73
N ILE A 444 -17.84 12.24 20.66
CA ILE A 444 -18.34 12.31 19.28
C ILE A 444 -17.73 11.20 18.47
N LEU A 445 -18.58 10.43 17.80
CA LEU A 445 -18.20 9.42 16.82
C LEU A 445 -18.71 9.85 15.45
N VAL A 446 -17.83 9.96 14.47
CA VAL A 446 -18.14 10.23 13.06
C VAL A 446 -17.93 8.96 12.27
N VAL A 447 -18.89 8.58 11.45
CA VAL A 447 -18.83 7.40 10.57
C VAL A 447 -19.25 7.82 9.17
N ALA A 448 -18.43 7.51 8.19
CA ALA A 448 -18.67 7.79 6.79
C ALA A 448 -18.75 6.52 5.96
N THR A 449 -19.67 6.51 5.01
CA THR A 449 -19.69 5.62 3.85
C THR A 449 -19.38 6.43 2.60
N ILE A 450 -19.33 5.80 1.44
CA ILE A 450 -19.06 6.50 0.18
C ILE A 450 -20.23 7.45 -0.21
N SER A 451 -21.43 7.23 0.31
CA SER A 451 -22.63 8.03 -0.01
C SER A 451 -23.17 8.84 1.17
N THR A 452 -22.85 8.48 2.41
CA THR A 452 -23.46 9.14 3.58
C THR A 452 -22.51 9.34 4.73
N ILE A 453 -22.76 10.39 5.54
CA ILE A 453 -22.05 10.66 6.80
C ILE A 453 -23.04 10.65 7.95
N LYS A 454 -22.67 9.98 9.03
CA LYS A 454 -23.47 9.88 10.27
C LYS A 454 -22.62 10.28 11.47
N LEU A 455 -23.17 11.14 12.31
CA LEU A 455 -22.52 11.53 13.57
C LEU A 455 -23.33 10.99 14.76
N PHE A 456 -22.61 10.60 15.80
CA PHE A 456 -23.20 10.08 17.01
C PHE A 456 -22.60 10.78 18.25
N SER A 457 -23.46 11.10 19.23
CA SER A 457 -23.02 11.49 20.57
C SER A 457 -22.81 10.23 21.39
N VAL A 458 -21.65 10.14 22.03
CA VAL A 458 -21.25 9.03 22.87
C VAL A 458 -21.14 9.50 24.32
N ARG A 459 -21.88 8.89 25.23
CA ARG A 459 -21.90 9.25 26.65
C ARG A 459 -21.86 8.01 27.52
N ARG A 460 -21.24 8.09 28.69
CA ARG A 460 -21.29 7.01 29.68
C ARG A 460 -22.73 6.88 30.22
N ARG A 461 -23.22 5.65 30.31
CA ARG A 461 -24.54 5.37 30.89
C ARG A 461 -24.48 5.59 32.39
N LYS A 462 -25.37 6.46 32.94
CA LYS A 462 -25.44 6.72 34.39
C LYS A 462 -25.96 5.48 35.13
N GLY A 463 -25.34 5.14 36.27
CA GLY A 463 -25.78 4.02 37.14
C GLY A 463 -25.42 2.62 36.59
N ASP A 464 -24.59 2.52 35.56
CA ASP A 464 -24.12 1.24 35.03
C ASP A 464 -22.70 0.97 35.53
N GLU A 465 -22.57 0.04 36.50
CA GLU A 465 -21.27 -0.45 37.00
C GLU A 465 -20.41 -1.04 35.88
N LYS A 466 -21.06 -1.53 34.85
CA LYS A 466 -20.40 -2.07 33.65
C LYS A 466 -19.79 -1.00 32.75
N GLY A 467 -20.10 0.28 32.92
CA GLY A 467 -19.57 1.40 32.19
C GLY A 467 -19.90 1.39 30.71
N THR A 468 -21.01 0.80 30.31
CA THR A 468 -21.47 0.77 28.91
C THR A 468 -21.76 2.18 28.39
N LEU A 469 -21.63 2.35 27.05
CA LEU A 469 -21.84 3.62 26.39
C LEU A 469 -23.30 3.74 25.91
N ARG A 470 -23.85 4.93 26.05
CA ARG A 470 -25.07 5.36 25.37
C ARG A 470 -24.69 6.10 24.12
N ILE A 471 -25.01 5.51 22.96
CA ILE A 471 -24.69 6.08 21.64
C ILE A 471 -25.99 6.58 21.02
N GLN A 472 -26.04 7.86 20.64
CA GLN A 472 -27.22 8.51 20.07
C GLN A 472 -26.87 9.19 18.77
N LYS A 473 -27.63 8.93 17.71
CA LYS A 473 -27.47 9.63 16.43
C LYS A 473 -27.74 11.13 16.61
N LEU A 474 -26.90 11.96 15.99
CA LEU A 474 -27.06 13.39 15.88
C LEU A 474 -27.75 13.76 14.57
N ASP A 475 -28.43 14.90 14.58
CA ASP A 475 -28.99 15.47 13.38
C ASP A 475 -27.89 16.15 12.57
N VAL A 476 -27.68 15.69 11.34
CA VAL A 476 -26.63 16.15 10.45
C VAL A 476 -27.26 16.99 9.35
N PRO A 477 -26.74 18.21 9.07
CA PRO A 477 -27.21 19.03 7.94
C PRO A 477 -27.09 18.24 6.62
N LYS A 478 -28.08 18.41 5.71
CA LYS A 478 -28.09 17.72 4.41
C LYS A 478 -26.81 17.93 3.63
N ALA A 479 -26.30 19.16 3.58
CA ALA A 479 -25.05 19.49 2.90
C ALA A 479 -23.84 18.69 3.41
N LEU A 480 -23.84 18.27 4.69
CA LEU A 480 -22.78 17.41 5.24
C LEU A 480 -23.10 15.93 5.03
N ALA A 481 -24.37 15.52 5.16
CA ALA A 481 -24.81 14.12 5.12
C ALA A 481 -24.74 13.51 3.73
N GLU A 482 -25.02 14.29 2.68
CA GLU A 482 -25.00 13.85 1.28
C GLU A 482 -23.57 13.73 0.74
N ASP A 483 -23.35 12.94 -0.31
CA ASP A 483 -22.06 12.67 -0.99
C ASP A 483 -20.98 11.93 -0.15
N GLY A 484 -21.30 11.45 1.02
CA GLY A 484 -20.41 10.63 1.83
C GLY A 484 -19.00 11.19 2.06
N ALA A 485 -18.06 10.33 2.44
CA ALA A 485 -16.67 10.73 2.57
C ALA A 485 -15.68 9.55 2.39
N ARG A 486 -14.51 9.87 1.90
CA ARG A 486 -13.35 8.96 1.82
C ARG A 486 -12.55 8.96 3.12
N VAL A 487 -12.34 10.13 3.71
CA VAL A 487 -11.63 10.32 4.97
C VAL A 487 -12.42 11.29 5.85
N VAL A 488 -12.52 10.99 7.13
CA VAL A 488 -13.06 11.90 8.14
C VAL A 488 -12.06 12.03 9.30
N THR A 489 -11.92 13.24 9.82
CA THR A 489 -11.13 13.50 11.03
C THR A 489 -11.81 14.54 11.90
N VAL A 490 -11.60 14.45 13.22
CA VAL A 490 -12.16 15.36 14.22
C VAL A 490 -11.02 16.14 14.86
N ALA A 491 -11.18 17.45 14.99
CA ALA A 491 -10.19 18.27 15.68
C ALA A 491 -10.05 17.82 17.15
N PRO A 492 -8.84 17.88 17.74
CA PRO A 492 -8.61 17.48 19.13
C PRO A 492 -9.55 18.17 20.15
N ASN A 493 -9.93 19.43 19.92
CA ASN A 493 -10.91 20.14 20.75
C ASN A 493 -12.37 19.71 20.55
N GLY A 494 -12.65 18.81 19.60
CA GLY A 494 -13.99 18.33 19.30
C GLY A 494 -14.92 19.33 18.64
N GLN A 495 -14.44 20.52 18.23
CA GLN A 495 -15.29 21.58 17.68
C GLN A 495 -15.34 21.60 16.15
N TRP A 496 -14.40 20.96 15.46
CA TRP A 496 -14.37 20.90 14.01
C TRP A 496 -14.30 19.44 13.52
N VAL A 497 -15.00 19.16 12.44
CA VAL A 497 -14.90 17.91 11.69
C VAL A 497 -14.44 18.24 10.28
N CYS A 498 -13.36 17.65 9.82
CA CYS A 498 -12.97 17.70 8.43
C CYS A 498 -13.48 16.46 7.70
N VAL A 499 -14.07 16.68 6.54
CA VAL A 499 -14.62 15.68 5.67
C VAL A 499 -14.00 15.81 4.29
N VAL A 500 -13.36 14.74 3.82
CA VAL A 500 -12.85 14.63 2.46
C VAL A 500 -13.87 13.85 1.63
N ARG A 501 -14.49 14.52 0.67
CA ARG A 501 -15.48 13.92 -0.23
C ARG A 501 -14.84 12.87 -1.15
N PRO A 502 -15.65 12.04 -1.82
CA PRO A 502 -15.14 11.07 -2.79
C PRO A 502 -14.28 11.69 -3.91
N ASN A 503 -14.60 12.88 -4.38
CA ASN A 503 -13.85 13.67 -5.36
C ASN A 503 -12.63 14.41 -4.78
N SER A 504 -12.23 14.11 -3.54
CA SER A 504 -11.15 14.76 -2.80
C SER A 504 -11.37 16.26 -2.48
N ALA A 505 -12.59 16.79 -2.65
CA ALA A 505 -12.96 18.10 -2.11
C ALA A 505 -13.05 18.03 -0.58
N MET A 506 -12.54 19.05 0.08
CA MET A 506 -12.45 19.09 1.54
C MET A 506 -13.45 20.09 2.11
N TYR A 507 -14.15 19.67 3.16
CA TYR A 507 -15.13 20.51 3.87
C TYR A 507 -14.93 20.43 5.37
N LEU A 508 -15.12 21.56 6.06
CA LEU A 508 -15.14 21.64 7.50
C LEU A 508 -16.55 21.95 8.01
N ALA A 509 -16.97 21.24 9.06
CA ALA A 509 -18.20 21.50 9.80
C ALA A 509 -17.89 21.87 11.24
N ARG A 510 -18.53 22.94 11.73
CA ARG A 510 -18.41 23.36 13.15
C ARG A 510 -19.37 22.54 14.00
N ILE A 511 -18.88 22.03 15.13
CA ILE A 511 -19.68 21.35 16.15
C ILE A 511 -19.72 22.25 17.39
N ARG A 512 -20.92 22.61 17.80
CA ARG A 512 -21.16 23.28 19.09
C ARG A 512 -21.33 22.22 20.17
N PRO A 513 -20.53 22.26 21.23
CA PRO A 513 -20.72 21.36 22.36
C PRO A 513 -22.07 21.62 23.03
N ALA A 514 -22.62 20.60 23.67
CA ALA A 514 -23.86 20.73 24.44
C ALA A 514 -23.62 21.66 25.66
N SER A 515 -24.47 22.65 25.86
CA SER A 515 -24.39 23.60 26.98
C SER A 515 -24.81 22.93 28.29
N THR A 516 -25.64 21.90 28.23
CA THR A 516 -26.13 21.15 29.42
C THR A 516 -25.96 19.65 29.20
N ALA A 517 -25.93 18.88 30.32
CA ALA A 517 -25.79 17.41 30.27
C ALA A 517 -26.93 16.70 29.53
N GLN A 518 -28.06 17.36 29.35
CA GLN A 518 -29.26 16.79 28.66
C GLN A 518 -29.30 17.16 27.16
N GLU A 519 -28.62 18.22 26.77
CA GLU A 519 -28.60 18.72 25.40
C GLU A 519 -27.66 17.88 24.52
N LYS A 520 -27.98 17.80 23.23
CA LYS A 520 -27.10 17.13 22.23
C LYS A 520 -26.17 18.16 21.59
N PRO A 521 -24.94 17.78 21.21
CA PRO A 521 -24.11 18.63 20.35
C PRO A 521 -24.86 18.99 19.06
N HIS A 522 -24.69 20.20 18.61
CA HIS A 522 -25.32 20.71 17.39
C HIS A 522 -24.25 20.94 16.32
N ILE A 523 -24.57 20.58 15.08
CA ILE A 523 -23.70 20.77 13.92
C ILE A 523 -24.20 22.00 13.16
N HIS A 524 -23.30 22.95 12.89
CA HIS A 524 -23.63 24.14 12.13
C HIS A 524 -24.02 23.78 10.69
N SER A 525 -25.03 24.43 10.15
CA SER A 525 -25.56 24.13 8.82
C SER A 525 -24.66 24.56 7.67
N GLN A 526 -23.85 25.61 7.88
CA GLN A 526 -22.93 26.13 6.91
C GLN A 526 -21.60 25.37 6.98
N LEU A 527 -21.08 24.95 5.83
CA LEU A 527 -19.78 24.26 5.68
C LEU A 527 -18.74 25.21 5.11
N VAL A 528 -17.51 25.07 5.56
CA VAL A 528 -16.35 25.75 4.98
C VAL A 528 -15.73 24.81 3.94
N LYS A 529 -15.66 25.23 2.70
CA LYS A 529 -14.94 24.53 1.64
C LYS A 529 -13.48 24.94 1.66
N LEU A 530 -12.58 24.00 1.78
CA LEU A 530 -11.14 24.23 1.71
C LEU A 530 -10.65 24.01 0.27
N ASN A 531 -10.15 25.07 -0.35
CA ASN A 531 -9.54 24.99 -1.67
C ASN A 531 -8.11 24.47 -1.54
N ARG A 532 -7.73 23.56 -2.43
CA ARG A 532 -6.37 23.01 -2.50
C ARG A 532 -5.55 23.84 -3.47
N ALA A 533 -4.28 24.04 -3.16
CA ALA A 533 -3.38 24.81 -4.02
C ALA A 533 -3.29 24.18 -5.42
N THR A 534 -3.44 25.02 -6.45
CA THR A 534 -3.23 24.61 -7.84
C THR A 534 -1.74 24.36 -8.06
N ARG A 535 -1.39 23.17 -8.51
CA ARG A 535 0.01 22.78 -8.73
C ARG A 535 0.16 22.16 -10.09
N HIS A 536 1.18 22.59 -10.82
CA HIS A 536 1.55 21.97 -12.08
C HIS A 536 2.10 20.57 -11.82
N THR A 537 1.53 19.58 -12.50
CA THR A 537 2.01 18.19 -12.55
C THR A 537 2.74 17.99 -13.91
N ARG A 538 3.01 16.74 -14.27
CA ARG A 538 3.57 16.41 -15.60
C ARG A 538 2.71 16.91 -16.76
N PHE A 539 1.40 17.04 -16.54
CA PHE A 539 0.45 17.67 -17.46
C PHE A 539 -0.02 18.96 -16.83
N GLU A 540 -0.38 19.92 -17.65
CA GLU A 540 -0.88 21.23 -17.23
C GLU A 540 -2.06 21.11 -16.24
N LYS A 541 -2.93 20.12 -16.46
CA LYS A 541 -3.99 19.72 -15.53
C LYS A 541 -3.86 18.24 -15.20
N ALA A 542 -4.06 17.85 -13.95
CA ALA A 542 -4.05 16.44 -13.53
C ALA A 542 -5.09 15.60 -14.31
N SER A 543 -6.24 16.18 -14.64
CA SER A 543 -7.28 15.58 -15.48
C SER A 543 -6.82 15.16 -16.89
N HIS A 544 -5.72 15.71 -17.40
CA HIS A 544 -5.15 15.35 -18.70
C HIS A 544 -4.28 14.08 -18.64
N GLY A 545 -4.01 13.53 -17.45
CA GLY A 545 -3.23 12.30 -17.29
C GLY A 545 -4.05 11.03 -17.50
N THR A 546 -3.37 9.91 -17.71
CA THR A 546 -3.99 8.58 -17.89
C THR A 546 -4.83 8.14 -16.68
N LEU A 547 -4.46 8.55 -15.47
CA LEU A 547 -5.19 8.28 -14.23
C LEU A 547 -6.15 9.44 -13.84
N GLY A 548 -6.13 10.55 -14.59
CA GLY A 548 -6.95 11.73 -14.30
C GLY A 548 -6.67 12.32 -12.92
N GLU A 549 -7.70 12.80 -12.24
CA GLU A 549 -7.61 13.39 -10.89
C GLU A 549 -7.27 12.35 -9.79
N TYR A 550 -7.23 11.05 -10.11
CA TYR A 550 -6.88 10.00 -9.15
C TYR A 550 -5.53 10.25 -8.46
N GLU A 551 -4.53 10.78 -9.18
CA GLU A 551 -3.21 11.10 -8.62
C GLU A 551 -3.28 12.18 -7.53
N ARG A 552 -4.30 13.05 -7.56
CA ARG A 552 -4.57 14.09 -6.55
C ARG A 552 -5.48 13.61 -5.42
N THR A 553 -5.77 12.31 -5.32
CA THR A 553 -6.58 11.75 -4.23
C THR A 553 -5.95 12.06 -2.87
N VAL A 554 -6.71 12.69 -1.99
CA VAL A 554 -6.31 12.94 -0.60
C VAL A 554 -6.30 11.63 0.18
N ARG A 555 -5.13 11.30 0.75
CA ARG A 555 -4.94 10.08 1.53
C ARG A 555 -5.01 10.30 3.03
N CYS A 556 -4.45 11.37 3.53
CA CYS A 556 -4.39 11.68 4.96
C CYS A 556 -4.72 13.14 5.23
N VAL A 557 -5.37 13.38 6.35
CA VAL A 557 -5.73 14.70 6.88
C VAL A 557 -5.51 14.68 8.38
N VAL A 558 -4.89 15.72 8.91
CA VAL A 558 -4.57 15.81 10.34
C VAL A 558 -4.72 17.24 10.84
N PHE A 559 -5.28 17.41 12.06
CA PHE A 559 -5.29 18.67 12.80
C PHE A 559 -4.07 18.77 13.71
N SER A 560 -3.61 20.00 13.97
CA SER A 560 -2.67 20.28 15.05
C SER A 560 -3.33 20.07 16.42
N ASP A 561 -2.53 19.81 17.46
CA ASP A 561 -3.04 19.56 18.82
C ASP A 561 -3.89 20.70 19.38
N ASP A 562 -3.55 21.94 19.03
CA ASP A 562 -4.30 23.15 19.40
C ASP A 562 -5.54 23.37 18.51
N SER A 563 -5.76 22.49 17.52
CA SER A 563 -6.88 22.55 16.58
C SER A 563 -6.91 23.80 15.67
N LYS A 564 -5.80 24.53 15.55
CA LYS A 564 -5.70 25.77 14.79
C LYS A 564 -5.16 25.59 13.38
N VAL A 565 -4.47 24.50 13.10
CA VAL A 565 -3.89 24.19 11.79
C VAL A 565 -4.40 22.83 11.32
N LEU A 566 -4.73 22.75 10.04
CA LEU A 566 -5.10 21.53 9.35
C LEU A 566 -4.11 21.27 8.21
N ALA A 567 -3.71 20.03 8.02
CA ALA A 567 -2.87 19.61 6.91
C ALA A 567 -3.48 18.43 6.15
N SER A 568 -3.33 18.42 4.83
CA SER A 568 -3.71 17.29 3.97
C SER A 568 -2.57 16.84 3.10
N GLY A 569 -2.52 15.53 2.80
CA GLY A 569 -1.54 14.94 1.91
C GLY A 569 -2.19 14.06 0.85
N ASP A 570 -1.70 14.13 -0.38
CA ASP A 570 -2.24 13.38 -1.52
C ASP A 570 -1.25 12.34 -2.11
N LEU A 571 -1.76 11.54 -3.05
CA LEU A 571 -0.98 10.49 -3.72
C LEU A 571 0.12 11.05 -4.64
N SER A 572 0.02 12.30 -5.07
CA SER A 572 1.03 12.95 -5.90
C SER A 572 2.21 13.52 -5.09
N GLY A 573 2.14 13.51 -3.76
CA GLY A 573 3.15 14.07 -2.86
C GLY A 573 2.92 15.55 -2.52
N CYS A 574 1.76 16.12 -2.84
CA CYS A 574 1.42 17.48 -2.44
C CYS A 574 0.91 17.52 -1.00
N VAL A 575 1.34 18.51 -0.26
CA VAL A 575 0.86 18.81 1.09
C VAL A 575 0.28 20.23 1.10
N ASP A 576 -0.96 20.35 1.52
CA ASP A 576 -1.65 21.62 1.65
C ASP A 576 -2.00 21.87 3.13
N THR A 577 -1.89 23.11 3.59
CA THR A 577 -2.11 23.51 4.98
C THR A 577 -3.05 24.71 5.10
N TRP A 578 -3.90 24.72 6.11
CA TRP A 578 -4.84 25.78 6.43
C TRP A 578 -4.73 26.14 7.90
N ALA A 579 -4.91 27.44 8.22
CA ALA A 579 -4.91 27.96 9.58
C ALA A 579 -6.26 28.59 9.92
N LEU A 580 -6.68 28.41 11.16
CA LEU A 580 -7.83 29.05 11.75
C LEU A 580 -7.42 30.43 12.27
N GLN A 581 -8.08 31.48 11.79
CA GLN A 581 -7.84 32.87 12.14
C GLN A 581 -9.12 33.49 12.68
N ASN A 582 -8.99 34.43 13.61
CA ASN A 582 -10.11 35.29 13.99
C ASN A 582 -10.43 36.25 12.85
N ALA A 583 -11.70 36.43 12.55
CA ALA A 583 -12.13 37.28 11.43
C ALA A 583 -11.69 38.76 11.61
N GLU A 584 -11.45 39.20 12.84
CA GLU A 584 -10.97 40.57 13.17
C GLU A 584 -9.48 40.78 12.88
N ASP A 585 -8.67 39.71 12.93
CA ASP A 585 -7.22 39.73 12.73
C ASP A 585 -6.79 39.59 11.26
N ALA A 586 -7.74 39.40 10.33
CA ALA A 586 -7.45 39.25 8.92
C ALA A 586 -6.80 40.54 8.37
N PRO A 587 -5.62 40.47 7.72
CA PRO A 587 -4.97 41.64 7.15
C PRO A 587 -5.87 42.26 6.08
N LYS A 588 -6.32 43.51 6.33
CA LYS A 588 -7.04 44.31 5.33
C LYS A 588 -6.04 44.63 4.22
N LYS A 589 -6.12 43.92 3.10
CA LYS A 589 -5.35 44.26 1.89
C LYS A 589 -5.71 45.70 1.48
N HIS A 590 -4.75 46.58 1.51
CA HIS A 590 -4.87 47.90 0.92
C HIS A 590 -5.06 47.71 -0.60
N ASN A 591 -6.21 48.12 -1.11
CA ASN A 591 -6.49 48.26 -2.53
C ASN A 591 -5.59 49.33 -3.15
N ASN A 592 -4.35 48.95 -3.54
CA ASN A 592 -3.50 49.74 -4.41
C ASN A 592 -2.78 48.79 -5.36
N ALA A 593 -3.40 48.45 -6.44
CA ALA A 593 -2.78 48.35 -7.79
C ALA A 593 -3.77 47.72 -8.76
N ALA A 594 -4.14 48.46 -9.75
CA ALA A 594 -4.83 47.97 -10.94
C ALA A 594 -3.88 47.06 -11.76
N GLY A 595 -4.33 45.88 -12.08
CA GLY A 595 -3.80 45.08 -13.19
C GLY A 595 -2.93 43.89 -12.82
N SER A 596 -3.59 42.79 -12.52
CA SER A 596 -3.25 41.42 -12.98
C SER A 596 -4.44 40.51 -12.63
N ASP A 597 -5.10 39.99 -13.63
CA ASP A 597 -6.11 38.93 -13.54
C ASP A 597 -5.36 37.63 -13.15
N ASP A 598 -5.09 37.44 -11.88
CA ASP A 598 -4.54 36.19 -11.39
C ASP A 598 -5.37 35.65 -10.24
N ASP A 599 -5.72 34.40 -10.30
CA ASP A 599 -6.63 33.53 -9.52
C ASP A 599 -6.51 33.54 -7.98
N SER A 600 -6.09 34.63 -7.35
CA SER A 600 -5.90 34.75 -5.88
C SER A 600 -7.15 35.19 -5.09
N SER A 601 -8.32 35.32 -5.75
CA SER A 601 -9.53 35.85 -5.10
C SER A 601 -10.36 34.84 -4.32
N ASP A 602 -10.05 33.53 -4.39
CA ASP A 602 -10.88 32.47 -3.81
C ASP A 602 -10.89 32.39 -2.27
N ASP A 603 -9.91 33.00 -1.59
CA ASP A 603 -9.86 32.99 -0.13
C ASP A 603 -10.71 34.09 0.54
N GLU A 604 -11.11 35.14 -0.20
CA GLU A 604 -11.94 36.23 0.37
C GLU A 604 -13.40 35.83 0.59
N ASP A 605 -13.91 34.84 -0.14
CA ASP A 605 -15.30 34.36 -0.05
C ASP A 605 -15.51 33.25 0.98
N GLN A 606 -14.50 32.88 1.77
CA GLN A 606 -14.64 31.83 2.78
C GLN A 606 -15.59 32.24 3.90
N PRO A 607 -16.59 31.38 4.25
CA PRO A 607 -17.57 31.75 5.26
C PRO A 607 -16.90 31.91 6.65
N VAL A 608 -17.29 32.97 7.34
CA VAL A 608 -16.93 33.19 8.74
C VAL A 608 -17.98 32.50 9.62
N ILE A 609 -17.56 31.59 10.47
CA ILE A 609 -18.43 30.87 11.40
C ILE A 609 -18.02 31.21 12.83
N GLU A 610 -18.94 31.80 13.58
CA GLU A 610 -18.70 32.21 14.99
C GLU A 610 -17.47 33.15 15.18
N GLY A 611 -17.17 34.02 14.21
CA GLY A 611 -16.04 34.92 14.23
C GLY A 611 -14.71 34.25 13.83
N GLU A 612 -14.71 32.97 13.46
CA GLU A 612 -13.53 32.23 13.02
C GLU A 612 -13.59 31.97 11.50
N ARG A 613 -12.41 32.02 10.85
CA ARG A 613 -12.25 31.78 9.41
C ARG A 613 -11.05 30.86 9.16
N TRP A 614 -11.19 29.95 8.23
CA TRP A 614 -10.09 29.11 7.73
C TRP A 614 -9.50 29.72 6.46
N SER A 615 -8.17 29.86 6.42
CA SER A 615 -7.42 30.36 5.26
C SER A 615 -6.18 29.53 5.01
N HIS A 616 -5.60 29.59 3.81
CA HIS A 616 -4.32 28.93 3.54
C HIS A 616 -3.26 29.40 4.54
N ALA A 617 -2.54 28.44 5.17
CA ALA A 617 -1.53 28.73 6.20
C ALA A 617 -0.22 29.21 5.59
N ALA A 618 0.22 28.61 4.50
CA ALA A 618 1.54 28.83 3.89
C ALA A 618 1.63 30.11 3.04
N GLY A 619 0.62 30.98 3.05
CA GLY A 619 0.63 32.25 2.31
C GLY A 619 0.98 32.08 0.83
N GLU A 620 1.92 32.88 0.33
CA GLU A 620 2.34 32.88 -1.08
C GLU A 620 3.26 31.68 -1.46
N SER A 621 3.80 30.96 -0.49
CA SER A 621 4.75 29.86 -0.73
C SER A 621 4.22 28.51 -0.25
N PRO A 622 3.46 27.78 -1.07
CA PRO A 622 2.96 26.46 -0.70
C PRO A 622 4.12 25.48 -0.45
N ILE A 623 3.89 24.51 0.46
CA ILE A 623 4.89 23.47 0.76
C ILE A 623 5.33 22.79 -0.54
N PRO A 624 6.63 22.62 -0.80
CA PRO A 624 7.13 21.98 -2.01
C PRO A 624 6.57 20.56 -2.19
N ARG A 625 6.29 20.18 -3.42
CA ARG A 625 5.84 18.84 -3.75
C ARG A 625 6.90 17.80 -3.36
N LEU A 626 6.53 16.77 -2.65
CA LEU A 626 7.39 15.63 -2.34
C LEU A 626 7.50 14.70 -3.55
N LYS A 627 8.60 13.96 -3.64
CA LYS A 627 8.90 13.09 -4.81
C LYS A 627 7.96 11.91 -4.97
N SER A 628 7.30 11.48 -3.90
CA SER A 628 6.36 10.35 -3.91
C SER A 628 5.16 10.62 -3.00
N GLY A 629 4.08 9.86 -3.19
CA GLY A 629 2.82 10.04 -2.48
C GLY A 629 2.97 10.07 -0.96
N VAL A 630 2.20 10.94 -0.32
CA VAL A 630 2.18 11.06 1.15
C VAL A 630 1.46 9.85 1.75
N VAL A 631 2.13 9.15 2.65
CA VAL A 631 1.57 8.00 3.37
C VAL A 631 1.01 8.42 4.72
N LEU A 632 1.72 9.30 5.41
CA LEU A 632 1.42 9.72 6.77
C LEU A 632 1.75 11.19 6.96
N LEU A 633 0.85 11.89 7.63
CA LEU A 633 1.06 13.21 8.18
C LEU A 633 0.82 13.17 9.70
N SER A 634 1.61 13.91 10.46
CA SER A 634 1.39 14.08 11.89
C SER A 634 2.00 15.39 12.36
N PHE A 635 1.23 16.19 13.08
CA PHE A 635 1.80 17.33 13.80
C PHE A 635 2.61 16.83 14.99
N ARG A 636 3.76 17.48 15.21
CA ARG A 636 4.55 17.28 16.42
C ARG A 636 3.89 18.00 17.57
N PRO A 637 3.44 17.30 18.62
CA PRO A 637 2.83 17.95 19.76
C PRO A 637 3.83 18.89 20.47
N PRO A 638 3.37 19.98 21.08
CA PRO A 638 4.25 20.86 21.84
C PRO A 638 4.85 20.10 23.04
N ASN A 639 6.16 20.24 23.23
CA ASN A 639 6.80 19.60 24.38
C ASN A 639 6.44 20.36 25.68
N PRO A 640 5.72 19.73 26.63
CA PRO A 640 5.20 20.40 27.82
C PRO A 640 6.31 21.01 28.69
N ALA A 641 7.51 20.44 28.69
CA ALA A 641 8.64 20.94 29.45
C ALA A 641 9.27 22.22 28.83
N LYS A 642 9.36 22.27 27.48
CA LYS A 642 9.86 23.46 26.78
C LYS A 642 8.88 24.63 26.87
N THR A 643 7.57 24.33 26.85
CA THR A 643 6.52 25.35 26.97
C THR A 643 6.54 26.05 28.34
N LYS A 644 6.84 25.34 29.43
CA LYS A 644 6.98 25.92 30.78
C LYS A 644 8.19 26.86 30.90
N LEU A 645 9.25 26.67 30.11
CA LEU A 645 10.45 27.51 30.14
C LEU A 645 10.29 28.83 29.36
N LEU A 646 9.31 28.91 28.46
CA LEU A 646 9.06 30.05 27.55
C LEU A 646 8.00 31.04 28.08
N THR A 647 7.75 31.10 29.39
CA THR A 647 6.73 31.95 29.99
C THR A 647 6.99 33.47 29.88
N ASN A 648 8.03 33.92 29.19
CA ASN A 648 8.28 35.34 28.89
C ASN A 648 7.91 35.65 27.43
N GLY A 649 6.62 35.94 27.18
CA GLY A 649 6.10 36.74 26.07
C GLY A 649 6.38 36.20 24.66
N ALA A 650 5.31 35.70 24.00
CA ALA A 650 5.20 35.53 22.56
C ALA A 650 6.14 34.50 21.88
N ALA A 651 6.12 33.26 22.34
CA ALA A 651 6.47 32.16 21.46
C ALA A 651 5.28 31.91 20.51
N LYS A 652 5.38 32.39 19.27
CA LYS A 652 4.49 31.99 18.17
C LYS A 652 4.54 30.46 18.11
N GLY A 653 3.44 29.78 18.41
CA GLY A 653 3.42 28.32 18.45
C GLY A 653 3.94 27.75 17.14
N GLU A 654 5.05 27.02 17.19
CA GLU A 654 5.62 26.37 16.02
C GLU A 654 4.77 25.16 15.67
N HIS A 655 4.05 25.21 14.54
CA HIS A 655 3.27 24.08 14.01
C HIS A 655 4.15 23.20 13.11
N ARG A 656 4.90 22.30 13.74
CA ARG A 656 5.78 21.39 13.01
C ARG A 656 5.02 20.18 12.50
N LEU A 657 5.00 20.03 11.18
CA LEU A 657 4.32 18.96 10.47
C LEU A 657 5.33 17.94 9.96
N MET A 658 5.23 16.70 10.44
CA MET A 658 6.01 15.58 9.95
C MET A 658 5.25 14.90 8.81
N ALA A 659 5.91 14.73 7.67
CA ALA A 659 5.39 14.00 6.51
C ALA A 659 6.27 12.78 6.20
N LEU A 660 5.65 11.63 5.97
CA LEU A 660 6.30 10.41 5.51
C LEU A 660 5.74 10.01 4.14
N THR A 661 6.64 9.77 3.19
CA THR A 661 6.25 9.38 1.84
C THR A 661 6.27 7.86 1.62
N SER A 662 5.70 7.41 0.51
CA SER A 662 5.69 6.00 0.10
C SER A 662 7.08 5.41 -0.17
N GLU A 663 8.11 6.24 -0.32
CA GLU A 663 9.52 5.83 -0.43
C GLU A 663 10.30 5.95 0.88
N HIS A 664 9.61 6.02 2.02
CA HIS A 664 10.20 6.22 3.34
C HIS A 664 11.06 7.50 3.47
N GLN A 665 10.71 8.56 2.75
CA GLN A 665 11.28 9.87 2.98
C GLN A 665 10.54 10.51 4.16
N LEU A 666 11.25 10.80 5.25
CA LEU A 666 10.75 11.47 6.43
C LEU A 666 11.17 12.95 6.36
N VAL A 667 10.22 13.86 6.39
CA VAL A 667 10.44 15.31 6.23
C VAL A 667 9.58 16.07 7.22
N GLU A 668 10.16 17.06 7.89
CA GLU A 668 9.46 17.97 8.81
C GLU A 668 9.38 19.38 8.21
N PHE A 669 8.20 19.97 8.23
CA PHE A 669 7.93 21.32 7.77
C PHE A 669 7.41 22.20 8.90
N ASP A 670 7.65 23.49 8.81
CA ASP A 670 6.79 24.47 9.46
C ASP A 670 5.52 24.61 8.62
N ALA A 671 4.37 24.21 9.18
CA ALA A 671 3.11 24.14 8.45
C ALA A 671 2.54 25.53 8.10
N VAL A 672 2.90 26.57 8.86
CA VAL A 672 2.43 27.94 8.67
C VAL A 672 3.30 28.71 7.69
N GLU A 673 4.63 28.53 7.78
CA GLU A 673 5.56 29.19 6.88
C GLU A 673 5.80 28.43 5.56
N GLY A 674 5.38 27.17 5.46
CA GLY A 674 5.60 26.32 4.28
C GLY A 674 7.06 25.92 4.04
N LYS A 675 7.93 26.08 5.03
CA LYS A 675 9.38 25.85 4.93
C LYS A 675 9.80 24.56 5.61
N LEU A 676 10.91 23.97 5.14
CA LEU A 676 11.55 22.87 5.84
C LEU A 676 12.01 23.31 7.23
N SER A 677 11.79 22.48 8.24
CA SER A 677 12.32 22.71 9.59
C SER A 677 13.86 22.59 9.60
N ASP A 678 14.50 23.16 10.62
CA ASP A 678 15.95 23.05 10.78
C ASP A 678 16.40 21.60 10.99
N TRP A 679 15.58 20.81 11.69
CA TRP A 679 15.83 19.37 11.84
C TRP A 679 15.85 18.67 10.48
N SER A 680 14.88 18.92 9.63
CA SER A 680 14.77 18.29 8.29
C SER A 680 15.91 18.72 7.36
N ARG A 681 16.34 19.99 7.46
CA ARG A 681 17.48 20.51 6.70
C ARG A 681 18.81 19.85 7.08
N ARG A 682 18.96 19.45 8.37
CA ARG A 682 20.15 18.75 8.87
C ARG A 682 20.12 17.26 8.59
N ASN A 683 18.91 16.68 8.42
CA ASN A 683 18.69 15.26 8.28
C ASN A 683 18.01 14.87 6.94
N PRO A 684 18.70 15.03 5.80
CA PRO A 684 18.16 14.64 4.50
C PRO A 684 17.91 13.13 4.42
N LYS A 685 17.10 12.67 3.45
CA LYS A 685 16.76 11.25 3.22
C LYS A 685 17.98 10.31 3.22
N ALA A 686 19.14 10.79 2.75
CA ALA A 686 20.37 10.01 2.68
C ALA A 686 20.92 9.62 4.06
N PHE A 687 20.60 10.36 5.13
CA PHE A 687 21.06 10.10 6.50
C PHE A 687 20.16 9.14 7.27
N LEU A 688 18.96 8.84 6.76
CA LEU A 688 18.10 7.83 7.35
C LEU A 688 18.76 6.45 7.29
N PRO A 689 18.58 5.61 8.33
CA PRO A 689 19.12 4.25 8.37
C PRO A 689 18.79 3.47 7.09
N GLU A 690 19.76 2.76 6.53
CA GLU A 690 19.57 1.97 5.30
C GLU A 690 18.49 0.90 5.50
N GLU A 691 18.47 0.28 6.68
CA GLU A 691 17.49 -0.72 7.07
C GLU A 691 16.06 -0.15 7.02
N PHE A 692 15.87 1.09 7.50
CA PHE A 692 14.56 1.75 7.42
C PHE A 692 14.14 2.05 5.98
N ARG A 693 15.08 2.54 5.16
CA ARG A 693 14.82 2.78 3.74
C ARG A 693 14.49 1.50 2.99
N GLY A 694 15.03 0.36 3.46
CA GLY A 694 14.80 -0.98 2.91
C GLY A 694 13.55 -1.70 3.43
N VAL A 695 12.80 -1.12 4.39
CA VAL A 695 11.60 -1.77 4.95
C VAL A 695 10.57 -2.04 3.85
N LYS A 696 10.07 -3.28 3.81
CA LYS A 696 9.16 -3.74 2.74
C LYS A 696 7.77 -3.14 2.85
N ASP A 697 7.19 -3.15 4.06
CA ASP A 697 5.83 -2.68 4.29
C ASP A 697 5.82 -1.18 4.55
N ARG A 698 4.79 -0.48 4.10
CA ARG A 698 4.67 0.96 4.33
C ARG A 698 4.19 1.22 5.76
N ALA A 699 4.51 2.42 6.27
CA ALA A 699 4.01 2.87 7.55
C ALA A 699 2.49 3.00 7.52
N MET A 700 1.84 2.59 8.61
CA MET A 700 0.40 2.77 8.82
C MET A 700 0.10 3.99 9.68
N GLY A 701 0.96 4.30 10.65
CA GLY A 701 0.74 5.39 11.57
C GLY A 701 1.96 5.70 12.42
N CYS A 702 1.81 6.67 13.29
CA CYS A 702 2.85 7.08 14.24
C CYS A 702 2.28 7.39 15.62
N VAL A 703 3.16 7.39 16.61
CA VAL A 703 2.88 7.81 17.98
C VAL A 703 4.07 8.65 18.48
N TRP A 704 3.79 9.76 19.15
CA TRP A 704 4.79 10.65 19.72
C TRP A 704 5.05 10.32 21.19
N ASP A 705 6.32 10.21 21.57
CA ASP A 705 6.78 10.02 22.96
C ASP A 705 7.60 11.27 23.35
N LEU A 706 6.93 12.21 23.99
CA LEU A 706 7.48 13.51 24.36
C LEU A 706 7.59 13.63 25.87
N SER A 707 8.78 13.93 26.36
CA SER A 707 9.06 14.27 27.76
C SER A 707 10.12 15.36 27.82
N ALA A 708 10.44 15.86 29.03
CA ALA A 708 11.46 16.87 29.21
C ALA A 708 12.81 16.54 28.54
N ALA A 709 13.18 15.27 28.53
CA ALA A 709 14.46 14.77 28.02
C ALA A 709 14.37 13.98 26.72
N ARG A 710 13.17 13.75 26.19
CA ARG A 710 12.96 12.80 25.08
C ARG A 710 11.98 13.39 24.07
N GLU A 711 12.36 13.37 22.79
CA GLU A 711 11.50 13.71 21.68
C GLU A 711 11.61 12.59 20.65
N ARG A 712 10.72 11.59 20.77
CA ARG A 712 10.77 10.37 19.98
C ARG A 712 9.55 10.23 19.12
N LEU A 713 9.78 9.88 17.85
CA LEU A 713 8.76 9.50 16.90
C LEU A 713 8.78 7.98 16.74
N TRP A 714 7.65 7.35 17.04
CA TRP A 714 7.44 5.93 16.80
C TRP A 714 6.61 5.75 15.55
N LEU A 715 7.17 5.10 14.53
CA LEU A 715 6.49 4.73 13.29
C LEU A 715 6.19 3.23 13.33
N TYR A 716 5.03 2.82 12.82
CA TYR A 716 4.67 1.42 12.73
C TYR A 716 4.02 1.08 11.38
N GLY A 717 4.27 -0.15 10.93
CA GLY A 717 3.60 -0.80 9.80
C GLY A 717 2.90 -2.07 10.26
N THR A 718 2.47 -2.91 9.33
CA THR A 718 1.76 -4.17 9.64
C THR A 718 2.64 -5.20 10.37
N SER A 719 3.97 -5.12 10.22
CA SER A 719 4.91 -6.14 10.73
C SER A 719 6.12 -5.56 11.46
N TRP A 720 6.15 -4.26 11.70
CA TRP A 720 7.31 -3.61 12.26
C TRP A 720 6.97 -2.37 13.10
N LEU A 721 7.88 -2.01 14.00
CA LEU A 721 7.85 -0.82 14.84
C LEU A 721 9.25 -0.19 14.84
N TRP A 722 9.35 1.11 14.50
CA TRP A 722 10.57 1.91 14.48
C TRP A 722 10.45 3.10 15.41
N MET A 723 11.52 3.43 16.10
CA MET A 723 11.65 4.64 16.93
C MET A 723 12.80 5.50 16.40
N PHE A 724 12.56 6.80 16.28
CA PHE A 724 13.55 7.82 15.97
C PHE A 724 13.61 8.84 17.11
N ASP A 725 14.82 9.14 17.59
CA ASP A 725 15.06 10.19 18.56
C ASP A 725 15.40 11.49 17.81
N LEU A 726 14.46 12.44 17.80
CA LEU A 726 14.58 13.69 17.04
C LEU A 726 15.46 14.75 17.73
N ASN A 727 15.89 14.51 18.98
CA ASN A 727 16.89 15.35 19.66
C ASN A 727 18.30 15.14 19.12
N GLN A 728 18.52 14.06 18.38
CA GLN A 728 19.81 13.73 17.81
C GLN A 728 19.74 13.72 16.28
N ASP A 729 20.77 14.26 15.65
CA ASP A 729 20.91 14.19 14.20
C ASP A 729 21.36 12.79 13.76
N PHE A 730 20.89 12.31 12.63
CA PHE A 730 21.30 11.03 12.06
C PHE A 730 22.75 11.08 11.57
N PRO A 731 23.52 9.98 11.68
CA PRO A 731 24.90 9.95 11.22
C PRO A 731 24.97 10.15 9.70
N SER A 732 26.00 10.83 9.24
CA SER A 732 26.28 10.89 7.80
C SER A 732 26.75 9.52 7.29
N PRO A 733 26.57 9.22 5.99
CA PRO A 733 27.07 7.97 5.41
C PRO A 733 28.58 7.76 5.59
N GLU A 734 29.35 8.85 5.68
CA GLU A 734 30.79 8.80 5.93
C GLU A 734 31.13 8.45 7.38
N GLU A 735 30.37 8.97 8.35
CA GLU A 735 30.51 8.60 9.76
C GLU A 735 30.18 7.11 9.99
N LEU A 736 29.20 6.58 9.26
CA LEU A 736 28.86 5.15 9.29
C LEU A 736 29.98 4.28 8.70
N ASN A 737 30.59 4.68 7.58
CA ASN A 737 31.69 3.96 6.96
C ASN A 737 32.96 4.04 7.81
N ALA A 738 33.30 5.20 8.36
CA ALA A 738 34.46 5.36 9.26
C ALA A 738 34.33 4.53 10.55
N SER A 739 33.11 4.34 11.06
CA SER A 739 32.87 3.46 12.22
C SER A 739 32.96 1.98 11.87
N ALA A 740 32.65 1.58 10.63
CA ALA A 740 32.80 0.21 10.16
C ALA A 740 34.28 -0.18 9.99
N ASP A 741 35.12 0.70 9.40
CA ASP A 741 36.55 0.47 9.20
C ASP A 741 37.30 0.34 10.54
N ASN A 742 36.97 1.15 11.54
CA ASN A 742 37.56 1.05 12.87
C ASN A 742 37.20 -0.26 13.61
N HIS A 743 36.09 -0.91 13.29
CA HIS A 743 35.70 -2.20 13.86
C HIS A 743 36.38 -3.40 13.21
N GLU A 744 36.84 -3.30 11.94
CA GLU A 744 37.62 -4.34 11.31
C GLU A 744 39.02 -4.38 11.87
N ASP A 745 39.65 -3.23 12.18
CA ASP A 745 40.98 -3.15 12.77
C ASP A 745 41.02 -3.62 14.24
N GLU A 746 39.97 -3.35 15.05
CA GLU A 746 39.90 -3.87 16.42
C GLU A 746 39.65 -5.39 16.47
N ASN A 747 38.89 -5.95 15.55
CA ASN A 747 38.72 -7.40 15.46
C ASN A 747 39.98 -8.11 14.93
N ALA A 748 40.80 -7.47 14.10
CA ALA A 748 42.09 -8.01 13.67
C ALA A 748 43.11 -8.02 14.82
N SER A 749 43.11 -6.97 15.67
CA SER A 749 44.04 -6.92 16.82
C SER A 749 43.67 -7.89 17.95
N THR A 750 42.36 -8.13 18.17
CA THR A 750 41.88 -9.09 19.19
C THR A 750 42.05 -10.55 18.75
N GLN A 751 42.07 -10.84 17.45
CA GLN A 751 42.41 -12.18 16.96
C GLN A 751 43.90 -12.50 16.98
N ALA A 752 44.77 -11.49 16.90
CA ALA A 752 46.22 -11.69 17.01
C ALA A 752 46.65 -12.07 18.42
N SER A 753 45.97 -11.61 19.48
CA SER A 753 46.32 -11.96 20.88
C SER A 753 45.76 -13.30 21.36
N LYS A 754 44.86 -13.97 20.64
CA LYS A 754 44.31 -15.29 20.99
C LYS A 754 44.95 -16.48 20.26
N LYS A 755 45.94 -16.28 19.40
CA LYS A 755 46.56 -17.35 18.60
C LYS A 755 47.78 -18.02 19.25
N SER A 756 48.09 -17.80 20.53
CA SER A 756 49.30 -18.34 21.16
C SER A 756 49.12 -19.61 22.02
N SER A 757 47.95 -20.24 22.05
CA SER A 757 47.79 -21.48 22.84
C SER A 757 46.76 -22.47 22.29
N THR A 758 46.96 -22.98 21.07
CA THR A 758 46.26 -24.20 20.64
C THR A 758 47.17 -25.03 19.73
N GLN A 759 47.53 -26.19 20.23
CA GLN A 759 48.35 -27.19 19.53
C GLN A 759 47.72 -27.58 18.18
N LYS A 760 48.50 -27.43 17.11
CA LYS A 760 48.15 -27.90 15.76
C LYS A 760 48.04 -29.44 15.73
N ARG A 761 46.80 -29.96 15.57
CA ARG A 761 46.59 -31.34 15.12
C ARG A 761 47.05 -31.45 13.66
N LYS A 762 48.01 -32.32 13.39
CA LYS A 762 48.45 -32.69 12.02
C LYS A 762 47.28 -33.28 11.26
N ARG A 763 46.89 -32.65 10.15
CA ARG A 763 45.97 -33.19 9.16
C ARG A 763 46.75 -34.09 8.17
N ASN A 764 46.11 -35.19 7.78
CA ASN A 764 46.63 -36.14 6.81
C ASN A 764 46.73 -35.54 5.40
N PRO A 765 47.77 -35.76 4.63
CA PRO A 765 47.98 -35.21 3.29
C PRO A 765 46.99 -35.71 2.24
N PHE A 766 46.26 -36.78 2.50
CA PHE A 766 45.33 -37.39 1.53
C PHE A 766 43.98 -36.63 1.39
N GLU A 767 43.60 -35.78 2.35
CA GLU A 767 42.38 -35.01 2.30
C GLU A 767 42.48 -33.69 1.52
N GLU A 768 43.70 -33.21 1.23
CA GLU A 768 43.88 -31.96 0.48
C GLU A 768 43.77 -32.15 -1.04
N GLU A 769 44.03 -33.36 -1.57
CA GLU A 769 43.92 -33.61 -3.02
C GLU A 769 42.46 -33.83 -3.52
N GLU A 770 41.57 -34.28 -2.65
CA GLU A 770 40.15 -34.48 -3.01
C GLU A 770 39.33 -33.18 -3.00
N ASN A 771 39.72 -32.19 -2.18
CA ASN A 771 39.09 -30.87 -2.12
C ASN A 771 39.55 -29.91 -3.22
N ALA A 772 40.73 -30.16 -3.84
CA ALA A 772 41.26 -29.35 -4.94
C ALA A 772 40.55 -29.63 -6.29
N ARG A 773 39.92 -30.79 -6.43
CA ARG A 773 39.20 -31.18 -7.67
C ARG A 773 37.71 -30.78 -7.74
N LYS A 774 37.17 -30.17 -6.67
CA LYS A 774 35.74 -29.75 -6.58
C LYS A 774 35.54 -28.23 -6.49
N LYS A 775 36.38 -27.44 -7.09
CA LYS A 775 36.07 -26.01 -7.28
C LYS A 775 35.51 -25.81 -8.70
N PRO A 776 34.20 -25.56 -8.86
CA PRO A 776 33.76 -24.98 -10.10
C PRO A 776 34.18 -23.52 -10.13
N ASN A 777 34.76 -23.10 -11.23
CA ASN A 777 34.99 -21.69 -11.54
C ASN A 777 33.64 -20.96 -11.52
N SER A 778 33.33 -20.26 -10.45
CA SER A 778 32.27 -19.27 -10.40
C SER A 778 32.83 -18.02 -9.76
N GLY A 779 32.83 -16.95 -10.54
CA GLY A 779 33.29 -15.64 -10.10
C GLY A 779 32.61 -15.23 -8.79
N ALA A 780 33.37 -14.56 -7.97
CA ALA A 780 33.02 -14.12 -6.63
C ALA A 780 31.79 -13.23 -6.64
N GLY A 781 30.64 -13.83 -6.36
CA GLY A 781 29.48 -13.11 -5.89
C GLY A 781 29.34 -13.40 -4.40
N ASP A 782 29.52 -12.39 -3.59
CA ASP A 782 29.33 -12.47 -2.14
C ASP A 782 27.99 -13.10 -1.80
N ARG A 783 28.04 -14.30 -1.20
CA ARG A 783 26.86 -14.97 -0.67
C ARG A 783 26.52 -14.36 0.67
N ILE A 784 25.50 -13.52 0.70
CA ILE A 784 24.91 -13.04 1.94
C ILE A 784 24.13 -14.20 2.60
N PRO A 785 24.32 -14.45 3.91
CA PRO A 785 23.58 -15.50 4.62
C PRO A 785 22.06 -15.32 4.53
N LEU A 786 21.32 -16.40 4.41
CA LEU A 786 19.85 -16.46 4.22
C LEU A 786 19.04 -15.65 5.26
N ALA A 787 19.53 -15.50 6.48
CA ALA A 787 18.87 -14.75 7.55
C ALA A 787 18.83 -13.22 7.32
N GLN A 788 19.70 -12.68 6.46
CA GLN A 788 19.75 -11.26 6.10
C GLN A 788 18.95 -10.95 4.83
N SER A 789 18.56 -11.96 4.06
CA SER A 789 17.89 -11.78 2.77
C SER A 789 16.56 -11.04 2.87
N ASP A 790 15.86 -11.19 3.99
CA ASP A 790 14.53 -10.63 4.17
C ASP A 790 14.53 -9.14 4.50
N LEU A 791 15.53 -8.65 5.19
CA LEU A 791 15.68 -7.24 5.56
C LEU A 791 16.26 -6.39 4.41
N PHE A 792 17.07 -6.99 3.56
CA PHE A 792 17.82 -6.32 2.50
C PHE A 792 17.29 -6.58 1.10
N PHE A 793 16.06 -7.05 0.98
CA PHE A 793 15.49 -7.35 -0.33
C PHE A 793 15.58 -6.16 -1.30
N ALA A 794 15.25 -4.96 -0.86
CA ALA A 794 15.37 -3.76 -1.70
C ALA A 794 16.83 -3.40 -2.02
N ALA A 795 17.76 -3.58 -1.08
CA ALA A 795 19.18 -3.32 -1.30
C ALA A 795 19.80 -4.36 -2.25
N LYS A 796 19.39 -5.64 -2.12
CA LYS A 796 19.80 -6.70 -3.04
C LYS A 796 19.27 -6.46 -4.45
N MET A 797 18.05 -5.98 -4.57
CA MET A 797 17.46 -5.57 -5.83
C MET A 797 18.28 -4.46 -6.51
N ARG A 798 18.76 -3.47 -5.74
CA ARG A 798 19.62 -2.41 -6.24
C ARG A 798 20.98 -2.95 -6.73
N LYS A 799 21.60 -3.90 -6.01
CA LYS A 799 22.85 -4.53 -6.44
C LYS A 799 22.72 -5.33 -7.74
N ILE A 800 21.61 -6.07 -7.89
CA ILE A 800 21.34 -6.85 -9.11
C ILE A 800 21.18 -5.93 -10.32
N VAL A 801 20.53 -4.78 -10.14
CA VAL A 801 20.34 -3.78 -11.19
C VAL A 801 21.65 -3.11 -11.63
N GLY A 802 22.65 -3.12 -10.77
CA GLY A 802 23.97 -2.51 -11.05
C GLY A 802 24.95 -3.41 -11.77
N SER A 803 24.64 -4.68 -12.02
CA SER A 803 25.52 -5.56 -12.82
C SER A 803 25.20 -5.39 -14.31
N ASP A 804 26.21 -5.11 -15.12
CA ASP A 804 26.11 -4.90 -16.57
C ASP A 804 25.58 -6.10 -17.38
N GLU A 805 25.34 -7.22 -16.74
CA GLU A 805 24.95 -8.46 -17.40
C GLU A 805 23.43 -8.63 -17.65
N GLY A 806 22.60 -7.62 -17.32
CA GLY A 806 21.20 -7.59 -17.75
C GLY A 806 20.30 -8.71 -17.24
N GLN A 807 20.71 -9.41 -16.16
CA GLN A 807 19.99 -10.56 -15.61
C GLN A 807 19.17 -10.24 -14.35
N GLY A 808 19.09 -8.97 -13.95
CA GLY A 808 18.28 -8.55 -12.83
C GLY A 808 16.83 -8.35 -13.23
N GLU A 809 15.95 -9.19 -12.74
CA GLU A 809 14.52 -9.18 -13.11
C GLU A 809 13.67 -8.31 -12.22
N TRP A 810 14.19 -7.97 -11.08
CA TRP A 810 13.63 -6.99 -10.18
C TRP A 810 14.45 -5.72 -10.25
N MET A 811 14.31 -5.00 -11.33
CA MET A 811 15.06 -3.76 -11.48
C MET A 811 14.51 -2.68 -10.58
N SER A 812 15.40 -2.00 -9.88
CA SER A 812 15.13 -0.69 -9.35
C SER A 812 14.86 0.24 -10.53
N LEU A 813 13.69 0.81 -10.60
CA LEU A 813 13.32 1.83 -11.58
C LEU A 813 14.12 3.14 -11.37
N ASP A 814 15.05 3.16 -10.41
CA ASP A 814 15.86 4.31 -10.02
C ASP A 814 17.20 4.41 -10.78
N LYS A 815 17.61 3.37 -11.53
CA LYS A 815 18.82 3.44 -12.33
C LYS A 815 18.52 3.79 -13.78
N GLU A 816 18.84 5.00 -14.12
CA GLU A 816 18.85 5.49 -15.49
C GLU A 816 20.14 5.04 -16.18
N ARG A 817 20.00 4.30 -17.29
CA ARG A 817 21.08 4.20 -18.26
C ARG A 817 21.19 5.52 -19.01
N PRO A 818 22.38 6.07 -19.27
CA PRO A 818 22.52 7.23 -20.09
C PRO A 818 21.95 6.94 -21.48
N ARG A 819 20.89 7.66 -21.85
CA ARG A 819 20.34 7.68 -23.20
C ARG A 819 21.32 8.40 -24.09
N ALA A 820 21.46 7.94 -25.34
CA ALA A 820 21.92 8.81 -26.42
C ALA A 820 20.95 9.99 -26.54
N PRO A 821 21.43 11.22 -26.73
CA PRO A 821 20.62 12.41 -26.62
C PRO A 821 19.61 12.49 -27.76
N ASP A 822 18.35 12.19 -27.46
CA ASP A 822 17.20 12.67 -28.20
C ASP A 822 16.74 13.97 -27.55
N ALA A 823 16.67 15.05 -28.29
CA ALA A 823 16.82 16.44 -27.86
C ALA A 823 15.68 17.04 -27.02
N ASP A 824 14.67 16.27 -26.57
CA ASP A 824 13.48 16.84 -25.94
C ASP A 824 13.22 16.44 -24.48
N ASP A 825 14.07 15.59 -23.85
CA ASP A 825 13.85 15.10 -22.48
C ASP A 825 14.94 15.54 -21.47
N GLU A 826 15.86 16.41 -21.82
CA GLU A 826 17.07 16.72 -21.01
C GLU A 826 16.85 17.54 -19.73
N ALA A 827 15.66 18.06 -19.47
CA ALA A 827 15.47 19.05 -18.40
C ALA A 827 15.31 18.50 -16.98
N TYR A 828 15.12 17.18 -16.77
CA TYR A 828 14.70 16.67 -15.45
C TYR A 828 15.66 15.71 -14.74
N ASP A 829 16.66 15.13 -15.38
CA ASP A 829 17.46 14.04 -14.80
C ASP A 829 18.85 14.45 -14.28
N TYR A 830 19.37 15.58 -14.70
CA TYR A 830 20.67 16.08 -14.20
C TYR A 830 20.60 16.69 -12.80
N ASP A 831 19.41 17.15 -12.39
CA ASP A 831 19.21 17.82 -11.10
C ASP A 831 19.16 16.85 -9.90
N GLU A 832 18.88 15.57 -10.08
CA GLU A 832 18.60 14.68 -8.95
C GLU A 832 19.86 14.19 -8.21
N ALA A 833 20.90 13.83 -8.94
CA ALA A 833 22.19 13.47 -8.33
C ALA A 833 22.94 14.70 -7.81
N TYR A 834 22.80 15.82 -8.50
CA TYR A 834 23.43 17.10 -8.13
C TYR A 834 22.72 17.71 -6.92
N THR A 835 21.39 17.69 -6.85
CA THR A 835 20.61 18.17 -5.71
C THR A 835 20.78 17.27 -4.48
N ALA A 836 20.85 15.94 -4.61
CA ALA A 836 21.07 15.05 -3.48
C ALA A 836 22.46 15.25 -2.85
N ASN A 837 23.50 15.45 -3.66
CA ASN A 837 24.85 15.76 -3.17
C ASN A 837 24.93 17.17 -2.56
N ASN A 838 24.24 18.15 -3.14
CA ASN A 838 24.16 19.50 -2.58
C ASN A 838 23.40 19.52 -1.25
N ASP A 839 22.30 18.80 -1.10
CA ASP A 839 21.54 18.71 0.14
C ASP A 839 22.36 18.10 1.28
N VAL A 840 23.18 17.07 0.97
CA VAL A 840 24.12 16.48 1.93
C VAL A 840 25.20 17.48 2.34
N ALA A 841 25.80 18.18 1.38
CA ALA A 841 26.83 19.20 1.66
C ALA A 841 26.28 20.38 2.45
N LEU A 842 25.08 20.87 2.10
CA LEU A 842 24.39 21.94 2.82
C LEU A 842 23.97 21.52 4.24
N ALA A 843 23.57 20.27 4.44
CA ALA A 843 23.25 19.75 5.76
C ALA A 843 24.49 19.71 6.67
N ARG A 844 25.67 19.38 6.13
CA ARG A 844 26.94 19.42 6.86
C ARG A 844 27.32 20.84 7.29
N LEU A 845 27.30 21.78 6.34
CA LEU A 845 27.62 23.19 6.63
C LEU A 845 26.67 23.79 7.69
N ARG A 846 25.38 23.40 7.71
CA ARG A 846 24.43 23.85 8.71
C ARG A 846 24.71 23.25 10.09
N ARG A 847 25.15 21.98 10.16
CA ARG A 847 25.60 21.35 11.42
C ARG A 847 26.82 22.04 12.00
N GLU A 848 27.82 22.34 11.17
CA GLU A 848 29.02 23.05 11.58
C GLU A 848 28.68 24.45 12.08
N ARG A 849 27.81 25.18 11.43
CA ARG A 849 27.36 26.52 11.85
C ARG A 849 26.65 26.50 13.20
N GLN A 850 25.77 25.55 13.43
CA GLN A 850 25.08 25.39 14.71
C GLN A 850 26.05 25.02 15.85
N PHE A 851 27.10 24.25 15.55
CA PHE A 851 28.15 23.90 16.51
C PHE A 851 28.96 25.16 16.92
N ILE A 852 29.17 26.08 16.00
CA ILE A 852 29.87 27.34 16.23
C ILE A 852 28.98 28.32 17.04
N GLU A 853 27.70 28.42 16.75
CA GLU A 853 26.74 29.30 17.43
C GLU A 853 26.41 28.83 18.86
N THR A 854 26.48 27.55 19.17
CA THR A 854 26.27 26.97 20.50
C THR A 854 27.51 26.90 21.35
N SER A 855 28.71 27.16 20.82
CA SER A 855 29.98 27.15 21.54
C SER A 855 30.33 28.54 22.11
N THR A 856 29.63 28.96 23.15
CA THR A 856 30.24 29.90 24.13
C THR A 856 31.36 29.16 24.88
N PRO A 857 32.47 29.85 25.25
CA PRO A 857 33.69 29.15 25.67
C PRO A 857 33.56 28.59 27.08
N LEU A 858 33.16 27.36 27.22
CA LEU A 858 33.33 26.59 28.45
C LEU A 858 34.13 25.35 28.18
N LYS A 859 35.37 25.38 28.63
CA LYS A 859 36.36 24.29 28.87
C LYS A 859 36.16 23.02 28.02
N ARG A 860 37.11 22.81 27.10
CA ARG A 860 37.43 21.52 26.51
C ARG A 860 37.49 20.40 27.56
N VAL A 861 36.49 19.60 27.65
CA VAL A 861 36.58 18.27 28.23
C VAL A 861 36.78 17.32 27.05
N SER A 862 37.94 16.61 27.03
CA SER A 862 38.21 15.59 26.03
C SER A 862 37.19 14.46 26.18
N ILE A 863 36.32 14.32 25.22
CA ILE A 863 35.38 13.19 25.14
C ILE A 863 36.16 12.02 24.56
N GLY A 864 36.67 11.16 25.42
CA GLY A 864 37.04 9.80 25.03
C GLY A 864 35.76 9.02 24.70
N GLY A 865 35.44 8.98 23.44
CA GLY A 865 34.27 8.23 22.97
C GLY A 865 34.55 6.73 23.07
N LYS A 866 33.90 6.06 24.02
CA LYS A 866 33.63 4.63 23.92
C LYS A 866 32.45 4.45 22.99
N GLN A 867 32.73 3.90 21.81
CA GLN A 867 31.74 3.54 20.82
C GLN A 867 30.84 2.43 21.34
N ASP A 868 29.55 2.70 21.41
CA ASP A 868 28.55 1.66 21.67
C ASP A 868 28.37 0.78 20.44
N LYS A 869 28.61 -0.50 20.64
CA LYS A 869 28.27 -1.55 19.66
C LYS A 869 26.79 -1.43 19.27
N LEU A 870 26.53 -1.19 18.01
CA LEU A 870 25.25 -1.47 17.38
C LEU A 870 24.94 -2.95 17.53
N LEU A 871 24.17 -3.30 18.57
CA LEU A 871 23.61 -4.63 18.71
C LEU A 871 22.43 -4.72 17.74
N LEU A 872 22.65 -5.35 16.62
CA LEU A 872 21.61 -6.01 15.86
C LEU A 872 20.91 -6.98 16.81
N GLY A 873 19.71 -6.63 17.29
CA GLY A 873 18.95 -7.44 18.22
C GLY A 873 18.46 -8.72 17.57
N GLY A 874 19.19 -9.77 17.72
CA GLY A 874 18.70 -11.12 17.63
C GLY A 874 18.55 -11.63 19.06
N ASP A 875 17.31 -11.76 19.56
CA ASP A 875 17.04 -12.49 20.79
C ASP A 875 17.34 -13.97 20.57
N ILE A 876 18.51 -14.41 21.02
CA ILE A 876 18.78 -15.83 21.26
C ILE A 876 18.40 -16.07 22.72
N GLU A 877 17.30 -16.74 22.94
CA GLU A 877 16.97 -17.31 24.25
C GLU A 877 18.03 -18.34 24.62
N SER A 878 18.75 -18.10 25.71
CA SER A 878 19.58 -19.10 26.38
C SER A 878 18.96 -19.47 27.73
N PRO A 879 19.04 -20.74 28.16
CA PRO A 879 18.32 -21.21 29.32
C PRO A 879 18.95 -20.74 30.63
N SER A 880 18.08 -20.60 31.63
CA SER A 880 18.27 -20.30 33.01
C SER A 880 19.55 -20.83 33.66
N ALA A 881 20.38 -19.91 34.20
CA ALA A 881 21.27 -20.21 35.30
C ALA A 881 21.06 -19.17 36.40
N GLN A 882 20.44 -19.58 37.48
CA GLN A 882 20.41 -18.86 38.76
C GLN A 882 21.82 -18.56 39.24
N LYS A 883 22.19 -17.29 39.39
CA LYS A 883 23.33 -16.88 40.23
C LYS A 883 22.90 -15.76 41.17
N GLN A 884 23.20 -16.00 42.42
CA GLN A 884 22.93 -15.20 43.58
C GLN A 884 23.40 -13.75 43.47
N LEU A 885 22.53 -12.85 43.96
CA LEU A 885 22.80 -11.45 44.18
C LEU A 885 23.78 -11.23 45.31
N VAL A 886 24.86 -10.50 45.01
CA VAL A 886 25.72 -9.82 45.99
C VAL A 886 25.43 -8.34 45.88
N PRO A 887 25.14 -7.58 46.90
CA PRO A 887 24.83 -6.17 46.82
C PRO A 887 26.12 -5.35 46.57
N ALA A 888 26.21 -4.69 45.43
CA ALA A 888 27.24 -3.70 45.18
C ALA A 888 26.68 -2.30 45.50
N SER A 889 27.51 -1.55 46.21
CA SER A 889 27.37 -0.19 46.70
C SER A 889 26.88 0.81 45.64
N ALA A 890 26.03 1.73 46.09
CA ALA A 890 25.64 2.92 45.37
C ALA A 890 26.86 3.78 45.07
N ASP A 891 27.05 4.14 43.79
CA ASP A 891 27.44 5.44 43.25
C ASP A 891 27.98 5.27 41.82
N SER A 892 27.24 5.85 40.93
CA SER A 892 27.49 6.32 39.57
C SER A 892 26.38 5.85 38.61
N LYS A 893 25.33 6.69 38.46
CA LYS A 893 24.43 6.66 37.33
C LYS A 893 25.21 7.05 36.08
N SER A 894 25.83 6.08 35.41
CA SER A 894 26.28 6.24 34.04
C SER A 894 25.01 6.34 33.17
N GLN A 895 24.74 7.56 32.70
CA GLN A 895 23.73 7.78 31.65
C GLN A 895 24.13 6.93 30.44
N GLN A 896 23.39 5.87 30.14
CA GLN A 896 23.55 5.15 28.90
C GLN A 896 23.28 6.13 27.74
N PRO A 897 24.18 6.20 26.73
CA PRO A 897 23.94 7.06 25.60
C PRO A 897 22.60 6.74 24.95
N SER A 898 21.78 7.75 24.73
CA SER A 898 20.46 7.58 24.12
C SER A 898 20.61 7.08 22.69
N ARG A 899 19.91 6.01 22.35
CA ARG A 899 19.93 5.42 21.00
C ARG A 899 19.24 6.39 20.02
N ARG A 900 19.91 6.71 18.90
CA ARG A 900 19.37 7.58 17.84
C ARG A 900 18.13 6.96 17.15
N TRP A 901 18.12 5.63 16.99
CA TRP A 901 16.98 4.87 16.50
C TRP A 901 16.95 3.45 17.09
N TRP A 902 15.79 2.85 17.05
CA TRP A 902 15.56 1.48 17.45
C TRP A 902 14.42 0.87 16.65
N HIS A 903 14.45 -0.42 16.38
CA HIS A 903 13.39 -1.11 15.68
C HIS A 903 13.15 -2.51 16.18
N THR A 904 11.95 -3.06 15.88
CA THR A 904 11.60 -4.44 16.16
C THR A 904 10.59 -4.99 15.16
N TYR A 905 10.70 -6.27 14.89
CA TYR A 905 9.77 -7.07 14.09
C TYR A 905 9.03 -8.11 14.94
N LYS A 906 9.04 -7.94 16.27
CA LYS A 906 8.40 -8.84 17.23
C LYS A 906 6.87 -8.85 17.09
N TYR A 907 6.29 -7.71 16.76
CA TYR A 907 4.85 -7.54 16.58
C TYR A 907 4.51 -7.79 15.12
N ARG A 908 3.55 -8.69 14.88
CA ARG A 908 3.11 -9.04 13.52
C ARG A 908 1.61 -8.98 13.43
N ASP A 909 1.14 -8.73 12.20
CA ASP A 909 -0.29 -8.54 11.92
C ASP A 909 -0.89 -7.41 12.77
N LEU A 910 -0.15 -6.27 12.83
CA LEU A 910 -0.58 -5.07 13.55
C LEU A 910 -1.79 -4.46 12.85
N LEU A 911 -2.89 -4.30 13.58
CA LEU A 911 -4.05 -3.51 13.15
C LEU A 911 -3.83 -2.02 13.44
N GLY A 912 -3.03 -1.69 14.44
CA GLY A 912 -2.64 -0.34 14.78
C GLY A 912 -1.99 -0.23 16.16
N ILE A 913 -1.38 0.93 16.40
CA ILE A 913 -0.86 1.34 17.71
C ILE A 913 -1.53 2.66 18.06
N VAL A 914 -2.17 2.71 19.23
CA VAL A 914 -2.93 3.88 19.66
C VAL A 914 -2.50 4.32 21.06
N PRO A 915 -2.37 5.63 21.31
CA PRO A 915 -2.03 6.14 22.64
C PRO A 915 -3.18 5.95 23.63
N LEU A 916 -2.83 5.68 24.88
CA LEU A 916 -3.72 5.62 26.01
C LEU A 916 -3.35 6.76 26.99
N GLY A 917 -4.32 7.55 27.44
CA GLY A 917 -4.09 8.62 28.41
C GLY A 917 -3.82 8.09 29.82
N SER A 918 -3.10 8.90 30.63
CA SER A 918 -3.08 8.71 32.09
C SER A 918 -4.45 9.06 32.66
N ASP A 919 -4.90 8.34 33.68
CA ASP A 919 -6.11 8.70 34.41
C ASP A 919 -5.91 10.03 35.14
N ALA A 920 -6.95 10.88 35.13
CA ALA A 920 -6.91 12.20 35.78
C ALA A 920 -6.70 12.14 37.31
N ASP A 921 -6.86 10.97 37.91
CA ASP A 921 -6.72 10.75 39.36
C ASP A 921 -5.25 10.64 39.82
N ASP A 922 -4.28 10.51 38.91
CA ASP A 922 -2.84 10.44 39.22
C ASP A 922 -2.15 11.81 39.18
N ALA A 923 -2.89 12.92 39.23
CA ALA A 923 -2.34 14.29 39.17
C ALA A 923 -1.49 14.66 40.40
N ASP A 924 -1.52 13.87 41.48
CA ASP A 924 -0.79 14.14 42.75
C ASP A 924 0.60 13.48 42.82
N SER A 925 1.04 12.72 41.83
CA SER A 925 2.39 12.16 41.86
C SER A 925 3.40 13.10 41.19
N ASP A 926 4.21 13.76 41.96
CA ASP A 926 5.37 14.60 41.60
C ASP A 926 6.50 13.87 40.85
N SER A 927 6.21 12.72 40.26
CA SER A 927 7.21 11.96 39.50
C SER A 927 7.31 12.47 38.07
N ASP A 928 8.42 13.09 37.73
CA ASP A 928 8.88 13.56 36.39
C ASP A 928 8.93 12.45 35.30
N SER A 929 8.37 11.27 35.57
CA SER A 929 8.43 10.08 34.72
C SER A 929 7.07 9.69 34.13
N HIS A 930 6.39 10.61 33.45
CA HIS A 930 5.25 10.23 32.63
C HIS A 930 5.73 9.42 31.40
N PHE A 931 5.57 8.11 31.46
CA PHE A 931 5.83 7.24 30.32
C PHE A 931 4.62 7.22 29.38
N LEU A 932 4.88 7.36 28.09
CA LEU A 932 3.85 7.11 27.07
C LEU A 932 3.31 5.69 27.20
N GLU A 933 2.01 5.57 27.42
CA GLU A 933 1.28 4.29 27.45
C GLU A 933 0.56 4.09 26.11
N VAL A 934 0.72 2.91 25.48
CA VAL A 934 0.12 2.61 24.18
C VAL A 934 -0.54 1.22 24.16
N ALA A 935 -1.63 1.09 23.41
CA ALA A 935 -2.18 -0.20 23.04
C ALA A 935 -1.63 -0.61 21.67
N VAL A 936 -0.88 -1.70 21.64
CA VAL A 936 -0.45 -2.38 20.43
C VAL A 936 -1.49 -3.45 20.10
N VAL A 937 -2.32 -3.21 19.09
CA VAL A 937 -3.41 -4.08 18.71
C VAL A 937 -2.96 -4.98 17.56
N GLU A 938 -2.82 -6.26 17.86
CA GLU A 938 -2.52 -7.32 16.90
C GLU A 938 -3.81 -8.05 16.51
N ARG A 939 -3.87 -8.53 15.28
CA ARG A 939 -4.94 -9.38 14.83
C ARG A 939 -4.90 -10.72 15.57
N PRO A 940 -6.04 -11.20 16.11
CA PRO A 940 -6.13 -12.55 16.66
C PRO A 940 -5.99 -13.59 15.53
N MET A 941 -5.04 -14.52 15.66
CA MET A 941 -4.76 -15.52 14.65
C MET A 941 -5.78 -16.67 14.61
N TRP A 942 -6.50 -16.88 15.73
CA TRP A 942 -7.47 -17.96 15.89
C TRP A 942 -8.87 -17.63 15.38
N ASP A 943 -9.15 -16.35 15.08
CA ASP A 943 -10.48 -15.90 14.62
C ASP A 943 -10.59 -15.85 13.09
N VAL A 944 -9.67 -16.52 12.38
CA VAL A 944 -9.68 -16.55 10.92
C VAL A 944 -10.51 -17.72 10.45
N ASP A 945 -11.69 -17.41 9.95
CA ASP A 945 -12.56 -18.40 9.30
C ASP A 945 -12.14 -18.54 7.83
N LEU A 946 -11.31 -19.53 7.55
CA LEU A 946 -10.93 -19.89 6.18
C LEU A 946 -11.83 -21.02 5.68
N PRO A 947 -12.20 -21.01 4.39
CA PRO A 947 -12.92 -22.15 3.81
C PRO A 947 -12.09 -23.44 3.91
N GLY A 948 -12.75 -24.59 3.88
CA GLY A 948 -12.08 -25.90 3.91
C GLY A 948 -10.98 -26.00 2.85
N ARG A 949 -9.85 -26.57 3.22
CA ARG A 949 -8.76 -26.87 2.25
C ARG A 949 -9.08 -28.11 1.46
N TYR A 950 -8.60 -28.17 0.22
CA TYR A 950 -8.57 -29.42 -0.49
C TYR A 950 -7.70 -30.43 0.28
N VAL A 951 -8.27 -31.53 0.65
CA VAL A 951 -7.57 -32.66 1.28
C VAL A 951 -7.77 -33.85 0.35
N ARG A 952 -6.68 -34.39 -0.19
CA ARG A 952 -6.74 -35.66 -0.91
C ARG A 952 -6.94 -36.76 0.12
N ASP A 953 -8.04 -37.47 0.05
CA ASP A 953 -8.22 -38.71 0.80
C ASP A 953 -7.19 -39.72 0.28
N TYR A 954 -6.20 -39.98 1.11
CA TYR A 954 -5.32 -41.14 0.91
C TYR A 954 -6.08 -42.35 1.46
N ALA A 955 -6.96 -42.90 0.64
CA ALA A 955 -7.52 -44.22 0.87
C ALA A 955 -6.59 -45.25 0.28
#